data_e0dcd0c60f6c18940e7108d8628d43a6
#
_entry.id   e0dcd0c60f6c18940e7108d8628d43a6
#
_cell.length_a   1.000
_cell.length_b   1.000
_cell.length_c   1.000
_cell.angle_alpha   90.00
_cell.angle_beta   90.00
_cell.angle_gamma   90.00
#
_symmetry.space_group_name_H-M   'P 1'
#
loop_
_entity.id
_entity.type
_entity.pdbx_description
1 polymer ?
#
loop_
_entity_poly.entity_id
_entity_poly.type
_entity_poly.pdbx_seq_one_letter_code
_entity_poly.pdbx_strand_id
1 'polypeptide(L)'
;MRPGHGTGHRTPGERDGPRRVVIVGAGLAGLLAAAILKPALRRAQWRVDLVGPRPRSAGPAAVATGPDFTRLLRGAGLDEAVLMRRCAGTYRLASRFEDWFEAGTGHWLPLGPTGPRPNGLDLFHYWVRVALAGGQAGAYGDYALNARLAAEARGPSGPDGASPVVEAGDYGVHLDRDALLGFLRDLARAEGVRWSEGRVGGVRRDAFGRVTAVDLEDGRRVAGDLFLDCSGAAGRLIGTELGEPWLGETAGGREGMWLSLPPDPAWTPATAYRGVAAGWTARLPLADRTACHLVAGSGEAAALARGLGLEAAGAAAPLRLGHRAAPWRENVVAIGAAAGTVAPLAGLDLSLILAAIAALIDYLPRGPVEAPLRRAYTTRMGRLQAAARDAVALHEGLVRRSEPFWARARAAPLPDSLADRLDLYEAAGCIEEALGAFDETAYLHTLAGAGHLPQRAFAPAELASRHESERFLAAVRDRTARLADAMMPHAQHLARIHGALPEPAATAALRPEPVAPDPLALLRRSEHGARLLDRVLALGQPFGSEGSIKAAGGRLQADRFLLSLHRTALGLDPGRTVGRIAAELGLAGPAGAEAAAAIQGADILHLGFEDGPGGPLYKLYVEWSAEADRRWRAGPEPGERPVLVHRAYKWSPLKAADPVVTLYHWPCLRSPDEIARHLDRHLEQGAEATGAIALGLAREVLGIVRARGRGLPHYLEAREEPGPRLSYDLNLYATGLTVAAVEEAMARAFAALGVPPAEAGAALAARRGETLGHVAAGLGRDGVPFVTLYSGVRAQGAHGHLGSQGQER
;
A
#
# COMPACT_ATOMS: atom_id res chain seq x y z
N MET A 1 20.67 19.14 -80.80
CA MET A 1 19.77 18.01 -80.48
C MET A 1 19.79 17.79 -78.95
N ARG A 2 18.72 18.11 -78.24
CA ARG A 2 18.53 17.84 -76.83
C ARG A 2 17.70 16.49 -76.75
N PRO A 3 18.08 15.59 -75.93
CA PRO A 3 17.20 14.44 -75.61
C PRO A 3 16.29 14.72 -74.36
N GLY A 4 15.17 14.20 -74.46
CA GLY A 4 13.90 14.36 -73.80
C GLY A 4 13.79 14.18 -72.29
N HIS A 5 12.70 14.70 -71.84
CA HIS A 5 12.12 14.57 -70.51
C HIS A 5 11.94 13.11 -70.06
N GLY A 6 12.62 12.79 -68.96
CA GLY A 6 12.31 11.61 -68.20
C GLY A 6 10.98 11.78 -67.46
N THR A 7 10.00 11.01 -67.86
CA THR A 7 8.73 10.80 -67.12
C THR A 7 9.03 10.07 -65.81
N GLY A 8 8.95 10.84 -64.69
CA GLY A 8 9.02 10.24 -63.33
C GLY A 8 7.91 9.21 -63.14
N HIS A 9 8.28 7.96 -62.90
CA HIS A 9 7.37 6.92 -62.47
C HIS A 9 6.77 7.29 -61.15
N ARG A 10 5.54 7.81 -61.14
CA ARG A 10 4.70 7.89 -59.95
C ARG A 10 4.39 6.47 -59.48
N THR A 11 4.76 6.13 -58.26
CA THR A 11 4.31 4.88 -57.61
C THR A 11 2.79 4.90 -57.45
N PRO A 12 2.07 3.83 -57.75
CA PRO A 12 0.61 3.76 -57.59
C PRO A 12 0.25 3.89 -56.10
N GLY A 13 -0.30 5.04 -55.67
CA GLY A 13 -0.77 5.23 -54.32
C GLY A 13 -0.60 6.62 -53.72
N GLU A 14 0.08 7.56 -54.38
CA GLU A 14 0.13 8.94 -53.90
C GLU A 14 -1.19 9.66 -54.15
N ARG A 15 -2.00 9.79 -53.07
CA ARG A 15 -3.17 10.67 -53.11
C ARG A 15 -2.72 12.12 -53.12
N ASP A 16 -3.18 12.90 -54.08
CA ASP A 16 -3.07 14.35 -54.10
C ASP A 16 -3.97 14.92 -52.98
N GLY A 17 -3.40 15.22 -51.82
CA GLY A 17 -4.13 15.83 -50.70
C GLY A 17 -3.52 15.58 -49.35
N PRO A 18 -3.83 16.43 -48.36
CA PRO A 18 -3.32 16.27 -47.01
C PRO A 18 -3.79 14.99 -46.40
N ARG A 19 -2.90 14.28 -45.72
CA ARG A 19 -3.20 13.09 -44.96
C ARG A 19 -4.18 13.36 -43.82
N ARG A 20 -4.88 12.33 -43.40
CA ARG A 20 -5.95 12.45 -42.43
C ARG A 20 -5.74 11.51 -41.22
N VAL A 21 -5.70 12.12 -40.05
CA VAL A 21 -5.84 11.40 -38.75
C VAL A 21 -7.30 11.42 -38.35
N VAL A 22 -7.88 10.27 -38.11
CA VAL A 22 -9.26 10.11 -37.61
C VAL A 22 -9.22 9.60 -36.17
N ILE A 23 -9.66 10.43 -35.24
CA ILE A 23 -9.75 10.12 -33.80
C ILE A 23 -11.14 9.55 -33.54
N VAL A 24 -11.23 8.33 -33.05
CA VAL A 24 -12.48 7.65 -32.73
C VAL A 24 -12.69 7.64 -31.22
N GLY A 25 -13.70 8.36 -30.75
CA GLY A 25 -14.01 8.57 -29.36
C GLY A 25 -13.77 10.02 -28.91
N ALA A 26 -14.83 10.72 -28.46
CA ALA A 26 -14.78 12.11 -28.04
C ALA A 26 -14.68 12.27 -26.50
N GLY A 27 -14.17 11.25 -25.80
CA GLY A 27 -13.83 11.32 -24.37
C GLY A 27 -12.53 12.10 -24.11
N LEU A 28 -12.04 12.06 -22.86
CA LEU A 28 -10.85 12.82 -22.43
C LEU A 28 -9.64 12.55 -23.33
N ALA A 29 -9.31 11.29 -23.60
CA ALA A 29 -8.18 10.92 -24.46
C ALA A 29 -8.33 11.45 -25.89
N GLY A 30 -9.52 11.34 -26.48
CA GLY A 30 -9.76 11.81 -27.85
C GLY A 30 -9.74 13.33 -27.99
N LEU A 31 -10.33 14.05 -27.04
CA LEU A 31 -10.31 15.51 -27.05
C LEU A 31 -8.92 16.07 -26.76
N LEU A 32 -8.15 15.48 -25.85
CA LEU A 32 -6.74 15.82 -25.64
C LEU A 32 -5.92 15.55 -26.91
N ALA A 33 -6.09 14.37 -27.52
CA ALA A 33 -5.41 14.05 -28.78
C ALA A 33 -5.77 15.05 -29.87
N ALA A 34 -7.04 15.43 -30.02
CA ALA A 34 -7.46 16.43 -31.01
C ALA A 34 -6.85 17.80 -30.75
N ALA A 35 -6.87 18.26 -29.50
CA ALA A 35 -6.35 19.57 -29.10
C ALA A 35 -4.82 19.68 -29.25
N ILE A 36 -4.09 18.58 -29.01
CA ILE A 36 -2.63 18.55 -29.06
C ILE A 36 -2.14 18.28 -30.50
N LEU A 37 -2.71 17.31 -31.20
CA LEU A 37 -2.23 16.90 -32.51
C LEU A 37 -2.52 17.96 -33.57
N LYS A 38 -3.65 18.65 -33.50
CA LYS A 38 -4.01 19.62 -34.53
C LYS A 38 -2.98 20.74 -34.71
N PRO A 39 -2.54 21.45 -33.65
CA PRO A 39 -1.46 22.45 -33.79
C PRO A 39 -0.11 21.80 -34.11
N ALA A 40 0.23 20.64 -33.51
CA ALA A 40 1.50 19.96 -33.78
C ALA A 40 1.65 19.51 -35.24
N LEU A 41 0.55 19.16 -35.89
CA LEU A 41 0.54 18.65 -37.26
C LEU A 41 0.30 19.72 -38.37
N ARG A 42 0.14 20.98 -38.00
CA ARG A 42 -0.08 22.08 -39.00
C ARG A 42 0.96 22.11 -40.10
N ARG A 43 2.24 22.00 -39.75
CA ARG A 43 3.36 22.04 -40.73
C ARG A 43 3.52 20.76 -41.54
N ALA A 44 3.01 19.65 -41.01
CA ALA A 44 3.09 18.34 -41.67
C ALA A 44 1.93 18.06 -42.64
N GLN A 45 1.07 19.05 -42.88
CA GLN A 45 -0.11 18.96 -43.79
C GLN A 45 -1.08 17.82 -43.47
N TRP A 46 -1.22 17.47 -42.19
CA TRP A 46 -2.22 16.50 -41.73
C TRP A 46 -3.53 17.21 -41.38
N ARG A 47 -4.63 16.57 -41.71
CA ARG A 47 -5.96 16.95 -41.22
C ARG A 47 -6.30 16.06 -40.00
N VAL A 48 -6.96 16.64 -39.00
CA VAL A 48 -7.44 15.94 -37.81
C VAL A 48 -8.94 16.01 -37.79
N ASP A 49 -9.57 14.84 -37.82
CA ASP A 49 -11.03 14.67 -37.72
C ASP A 49 -11.34 13.91 -36.44
N LEU A 50 -12.37 14.29 -35.72
CA LEU A 50 -12.89 13.62 -34.53
C LEU A 50 -14.22 12.96 -34.83
N VAL A 51 -14.36 11.70 -34.43
CA VAL A 51 -15.58 10.88 -34.62
C VAL A 51 -16.02 10.37 -33.24
N GLY A 52 -17.26 10.57 -32.91
CA GLY A 52 -17.82 10.03 -31.67
C GLY A 52 -19.01 10.81 -31.16
N PRO A 53 -19.87 10.21 -30.34
CA PRO A 53 -20.98 10.91 -29.70
C PRO A 53 -20.45 11.97 -28.73
N ARG A 54 -21.26 12.96 -28.43
CA ARG A 54 -20.96 13.89 -27.34
C ARG A 54 -20.76 13.10 -26.04
N PRO A 55 -19.71 13.41 -25.25
CA PRO A 55 -19.56 12.78 -23.95
C PRO A 55 -20.80 13.03 -23.10
N ARG A 56 -21.27 11.98 -22.46
CA ARG A 56 -22.28 12.12 -21.41
C ARG A 56 -21.58 12.53 -20.12
N SER A 57 -22.29 13.26 -19.27
CA SER A 57 -21.79 13.55 -17.91
C SER A 57 -21.47 12.24 -17.19
N ALA A 58 -20.31 12.20 -16.57
CA ALA A 58 -19.88 11.09 -15.72
C ALA A 58 -20.20 11.36 -14.22
N GLY A 59 -21.08 12.31 -13.96
CA GLY A 59 -21.37 12.75 -12.60
C GLY A 59 -20.23 13.63 -12.03
N PRO A 60 -19.99 13.59 -10.73
CA PRO A 60 -19.09 14.53 -10.04
C PRO A 60 -17.59 14.20 -10.22
N ALA A 61 -17.22 13.58 -11.33
CA ALA A 61 -15.84 13.17 -11.59
C ALA A 61 -14.89 14.35 -11.77
N ALA A 62 -13.66 14.23 -11.29
CA ALA A 62 -12.57 15.18 -11.49
C ALA A 62 -11.34 14.52 -12.08
N VAL A 63 -10.41 15.33 -12.55
CA VAL A 63 -9.13 14.93 -13.10
C VAL A 63 -8.02 15.54 -12.26
N ALA A 64 -7.09 14.72 -11.78
CA ALA A 64 -5.84 15.16 -11.17
C ALA A 64 -4.74 15.16 -12.24
N THR A 65 -4.12 16.30 -12.50
CA THR A 65 -3.04 16.41 -13.45
C THR A 65 -1.68 16.41 -12.76
N GLY A 66 -0.62 16.19 -13.54
CA GLY A 66 0.77 16.30 -13.10
C GLY A 66 1.51 17.42 -13.83
N PRO A 67 2.83 17.56 -13.58
CA PRO A 67 3.69 18.55 -14.22
C PRO A 67 3.74 18.46 -15.76
N ASP A 68 3.55 17.28 -16.32
CA ASP A 68 3.45 17.02 -17.75
C ASP A 68 2.29 17.81 -18.41
N PHE A 69 1.14 17.84 -17.76
CA PHE A 69 0.00 18.61 -18.23
C PHE A 69 0.25 20.13 -18.13
N THR A 70 0.83 20.60 -17.02
CA THR A 70 1.18 22.01 -16.83
C THR A 70 2.17 22.50 -17.90
N ARG A 71 3.21 21.70 -18.20
CA ARG A 71 4.18 22.02 -19.26
C ARG A 71 3.53 22.03 -20.64
N LEU A 72 2.59 21.11 -20.88
CA LEU A 72 1.81 21.08 -22.12
C LEU A 72 1.00 22.37 -22.31
N LEU A 73 0.27 22.81 -21.28
CA LEU A 73 -0.53 24.05 -21.33
C LEU A 73 0.33 25.25 -21.66
N ARG A 74 1.49 25.39 -21.01
CA ARG A 74 2.44 26.46 -21.26
C ARG A 74 3.00 26.41 -22.67
N GLY A 75 3.42 25.23 -23.13
CA GLY A 75 3.93 25.04 -24.50
C GLY A 75 2.89 25.35 -25.59
N ALA A 76 1.60 25.15 -25.27
CA ALA A 76 0.49 25.49 -26.14
C ALA A 76 0.06 26.98 -26.06
N GLY A 77 0.65 27.76 -25.13
CA GLY A 77 0.27 29.16 -24.90
C GLY A 77 -1.13 29.34 -24.36
N LEU A 78 -1.66 28.32 -23.63
CA LEU A 78 -2.98 28.37 -23.03
C LEU A 78 -2.93 29.12 -21.69
N ASP A 79 -3.88 30.02 -21.47
CA ASP A 79 -4.02 30.75 -20.22
C ASP A 79 -4.55 29.80 -19.12
N GLU A 80 -3.69 29.48 -18.14
CA GLU A 80 -4.00 28.62 -17.01
C GLU A 80 -5.16 29.17 -16.16
N ALA A 81 -5.21 30.50 -15.96
CA ALA A 81 -6.27 31.09 -15.15
C ALA A 81 -7.63 30.97 -15.83
N VAL A 82 -7.67 31.04 -17.18
CA VAL A 82 -8.91 30.77 -17.93
C VAL A 82 -9.33 29.32 -17.81
N LEU A 83 -8.42 28.37 -17.91
CA LEU A 83 -8.70 26.95 -17.71
C LEU A 83 -9.22 26.70 -16.29
N MET A 84 -8.52 27.22 -15.28
CA MET A 84 -8.89 27.06 -13.86
C MET A 84 -10.31 27.57 -13.60
N ARG A 85 -10.61 28.81 -14.05
CA ARG A 85 -11.97 29.39 -13.89
C ARG A 85 -13.04 28.56 -14.59
N ARG A 86 -12.79 28.09 -15.81
CA ARG A 86 -13.79 27.33 -16.58
C ARG A 86 -14.02 25.93 -16.04
N CYS A 87 -13.05 25.36 -15.35
CA CYS A 87 -13.07 23.96 -14.91
C CYS A 87 -13.10 23.80 -13.39
N ALA A 88 -13.52 24.84 -12.65
CA ALA A 88 -13.51 24.86 -11.18
C ALA A 88 -12.16 24.39 -10.59
N GLY A 89 -11.07 24.81 -11.21
CA GLY A 89 -9.73 24.27 -10.99
C GLY A 89 -9.13 24.67 -9.63
N THR A 90 -8.34 23.79 -9.04
CA THR A 90 -7.47 24.06 -7.87
C THR A 90 -6.05 23.56 -8.16
N TYR A 91 -5.05 24.07 -7.43
CA TYR A 91 -3.69 23.58 -7.58
C TYR A 91 -3.51 22.21 -6.92
N ARG A 92 -2.60 21.43 -7.49
CA ARG A 92 -2.13 20.15 -6.95
C ARG A 92 -0.61 20.18 -6.84
N LEU A 93 -0.09 20.17 -5.62
CA LEU A 93 1.35 20.19 -5.32
C LEU A 93 1.86 18.82 -4.87
N ALA A 94 0.98 18.01 -4.31
CA ALA A 94 1.32 16.70 -3.80
C ALA A 94 0.11 15.74 -3.82
N SER A 95 0.37 14.50 -3.50
CA SER A 95 -0.64 13.55 -3.00
C SER A 95 -0.40 13.29 -1.51
N ARG A 96 -1.48 13.22 -0.75
CA ARG A 96 -1.46 12.82 0.66
C ARG A 96 -2.02 11.41 0.78
N PHE A 97 -1.25 10.49 1.34
CA PHE A 97 -1.72 9.15 1.67
C PHE A 97 -1.97 9.08 3.18
N GLU A 98 -3.18 8.70 3.56
CA GLU A 98 -3.65 8.59 4.95
C GLU A 98 -4.19 7.18 5.18
N ASP A 99 -3.88 6.58 6.33
CA ASP A 99 -4.34 5.24 6.68
C ASP A 99 -4.05 4.19 5.58
N TRP A 100 -3.06 4.45 4.71
CA TRP A 100 -2.80 3.61 3.54
C TRP A 100 -1.99 2.38 3.89
N PHE A 101 -0.75 2.57 4.31
CA PHE A 101 0.13 1.45 4.67
C PHE A 101 -0.25 0.86 6.02
N GLU A 102 -0.68 1.69 6.94
CA GLU A 102 -1.10 1.34 8.29
C GLU A 102 -2.09 2.40 8.80
N ALA A 103 -3.09 1.99 9.58
CA ALA A 103 -4.05 2.91 10.17
C ALA A 103 -3.35 3.90 11.12
N GLY A 104 -3.76 5.16 11.09
CA GLY A 104 -3.16 6.24 11.88
C GLY A 104 -1.86 6.81 11.30
N THR A 105 -1.38 6.28 10.17
CA THR A 105 -0.17 6.79 9.51
C THR A 105 -0.49 7.61 8.27
N GLY A 106 0.46 8.44 7.84
CA GLY A 106 0.31 9.15 6.60
C GLY A 106 1.62 9.73 6.09
N HIS A 107 1.71 9.87 4.76
CA HIS A 107 2.88 10.44 4.11
C HIS A 107 2.49 11.33 2.94
N TRP A 108 3.44 12.14 2.49
CA TRP A 108 3.30 13.00 1.33
C TRP A 108 4.08 12.44 0.15
N LEU A 109 3.47 12.46 -1.02
CA LEU A 109 4.09 12.22 -2.32
C LEU A 109 4.07 13.55 -3.09
N PRO A 110 5.16 14.33 -3.08
CA PRO A 110 5.21 15.63 -3.74
C PRO A 110 5.27 15.50 -5.26
N LEU A 111 4.86 16.57 -5.97
CA LEU A 111 5.18 16.77 -7.36
C LEU A 111 6.46 17.61 -7.46
N GLY A 112 7.48 17.09 -8.12
CA GLY A 112 8.78 17.76 -8.23
C GLY A 112 9.83 17.30 -7.21
N PRO A 113 11.01 17.95 -7.20
CA PRO A 113 12.20 17.44 -6.51
C PRO A 113 12.14 17.60 -5.00
N THR A 114 12.90 16.76 -4.30
CA THR A 114 13.08 16.80 -2.85
C THR A 114 14.44 17.40 -2.52
N GLY A 115 14.48 18.69 -2.35
CA GLY A 115 15.69 19.42 -2.01
C GLY A 115 16.78 19.40 -3.08
N PRO A 116 17.99 19.88 -2.74
CA PRO A 116 19.14 19.87 -3.64
C PRO A 116 19.80 18.49 -3.71
N ARG A 117 20.51 18.22 -4.81
CA ARG A 117 21.31 17.02 -5.05
C ARG A 117 22.81 17.31 -4.93
N PRO A 118 23.39 17.39 -3.72
CA PRO A 118 24.81 17.63 -3.57
C PRO A 118 25.59 16.46 -4.15
N ASN A 119 26.67 16.77 -4.90
CA ASN A 119 27.49 15.78 -5.61
C ASN A 119 26.67 14.90 -6.60
N GLY A 120 25.51 15.35 -7.06
CA GLY A 120 24.62 14.59 -7.95
C GLY A 120 23.78 13.54 -7.24
N LEU A 121 23.89 13.36 -5.92
CA LEU A 121 23.15 12.39 -5.15
C LEU A 121 21.83 12.96 -4.66
N ASP A 122 20.78 12.16 -4.71
CA ASP A 122 19.49 12.52 -4.12
C ASP A 122 19.62 12.72 -2.60
N LEU A 123 18.88 13.69 -2.07
CA LEU A 123 18.86 13.99 -0.63
C LEU A 123 18.46 12.75 0.19
N PHE A 124 17.65 11.86 -0.37
CA PHE A 124 17.22 10.61 0.25
C PHE A 124 18.39 9.79 0.82
N HIS A 125 19.50 9.70 0.13
CA HIS A 125 20.63 8.91 0.57
C HIS A 125 21.28 9.45 1.85
N TYR A 126 21.32 10.78 2.03
CA TYR A 126 21.77 11.42 3.26
C TYR A 126 20.73 11.23 4.38
N TRP A 127 19.43 11.31 4.04
CA TRP A 127 18.34 11.07 4.97
C TRP A 127 18.35 9.63 5.51
N VAL A 128 18.45 8.63 4.62
CA VAL A 128 18.55 7.21 5.00
C VAL A 128 19.75 6.97 5.88
N ARG A 129 20.90 7.55 5.56
CA ARG A 129 22.12 7.41 6.37
C ARG A 129 21.90 7.86 7.82
N VAL A 130 21.23 9.01 8.00
CA VAL A 130 20.92 9.53 9.34
C VAL A 130 19.87 8.64 10.02
N ALA A 131 18.82 8.22 9.30
CA ALA A 131 17.77 7.38 9.81
C ALA A 131 18.28 6.00 10.28
N LEU A 132 19.07 5.32 9.47
CA LEU A 132 19.68 4.01 9.82
C LEU A 132 20.64 4.09 11.01
N ALA A 133 21.29 5.24 11.21
CA ALA A 133 22.15 5.47 12.36
C ALA A 133 21.39 5.90 13.63
N GLY A 134 20.04 5.86 13.63
CA GLY A 134 19.22 6.29 14.76
C GLY A 134 19.24 7.80 15.02
N GLY A 135 19.57 8.62 14.00
CA GLY A 135 19.58 10.08 14.09
C GLY A 135 18.20 10.71 13.87
N GLN A 136 18.09 12.00 14.13
CA GLN A 136 16.87 12.79 14.01
C GLN A 136 16.67 13.23 12.53
N ALA A 137 16.33 12.28 11.66
CA ALA A 137 16.13 12.60 10.25
C ALA A 137 14.78 13.33 9.97
N GLY A 138 13.77 13.18 10.84
CA GLY A 138 12.42 13.69 10.59
C GLY A 138 11.70 12.95 9.46
N ALA A 139 10.51 13.42 9.08
CA ALA A 139 9.80 12.84 7.92
C ALA A 139 10.48 13.26 6.61
N TYR A 140 10.62 12.32 5.66
CA TYR A 140 11.27 12.62 4.38
C TYR A 140 10.53 13.71 3.58
N GLY A 141 9.20 13.80 3.73
CA GLY A 141 8.39 14.85 3.12
C GLY A 141 8.72 16.28 3.57
N ASP A 142 9.36 16.48 4.75
CA ASP A 142 9.70 17.80 5.28
C ASP A 142 10.77 18.52 4.43
N TYR A 143 11.47 17.80 3.60
CA TYR A 143 12.53 18.31 2.72
C TYR A 143 12.03 18.68 1.31
N ALA A 144 10.78 18.33 0.97
CA ALA A 144 10.16 18.64 -0.31
C ALA A 144 9.28 19.89 -0.19
N LEU A 145 9.60 20.95 -0.95
CA LEU A 145 8.84 22.21 -0.90
C LEU A 145 7.36 21.99 -1.18
N ASN A 146 7.02 21.22 -2.20
CA ASN A 146 5.63 20.97 -2.58
C ASN A 146 4.84 20.19 -1.50
N ALA A 147 5.47 19.25 -0.82
CA ALA A 147 4.85 18.54 0.31
C ALA A 147 4.59 19.49 1.48
N ARG A 148 5.56 20.37 1.77
CA ARG A 148 5.44 21.37 2.80
C ARG A 148 4.34 22.40 2.52
N LEU A 149 4.30 22.93 1.28
CA LEU A 149 3.24 23.83 0.84
C LEU A 149 1.86 23.18 0.95
N ALA A 150 1.74 21.92 0.54
CA ALA A 150 0.49 21.19 0.65
C ALA A 150 0.07 20.97 2.12
N ALA A 151 1.01 20.62 3.00
CA ALA A 151 0.75 20.44 4.42
C ALA A 151 0.29 21.70 5.12
N GLU A 152 0.76 22.87 4.68
CA GLU A 152 0.43 24.19 5.24
C GLU A 152 -0.67 24.93 4.45
N ALA A 153 -1.34 24.25 3.52
CA ALA A 153 -2.38 24.82 2.65
C ALA A 153 -1.90 26.10 1.92
N ARG A 154 -0.67 26.10 1.42
CA ARG A 154 -0.06 27.16 0.63
C ARG A 154 -0.16 26.90 -0.86
N GLY A 155 -0.35 27.93 -1.66
CA GLY A 155 -0.34 27.86 -3.10
C GLY A 155 1.08 27.75 -3.70
N PRO A 156 1.19 27.58 -5.03
CA PRO A 156 2.49 27.39 -5.68
C PRO A 156 3.35 28.64 -5.77
N SER A 157 2.82 29.86 -5.50
CA SER A 157 3.57 31.12 -5.66
C SER A 157 3.34 32.12 -4.52
N GLY A 158 4.27 33.06 -4.40
CA GLY A 158 4.17 34.21 -3.53
C GLY A 158 3.20 35.29 -4.06
N PRO A 159 3.04 36.42 -3.31
CA PRO A 159 2.15 37.52 -3.69
C PRO A 159 2.50 38.19 -5.04
N ASP A 160 3.75 38.16 -5.43
CA ASP A 160 4.30 38.68 -6.71
C ASP A 160 4.22 37.68 -7.86
N GLY A 161 3.73 36.46 -7.63
CA GLY A 161 3.64 35.38 -8.59
C GLY A 161 4.93 34.58 -8.80
N ALA A 162 6.04 35.00 -8.21
CA ALA A 162 7.32 34.32 -8.36
C ALA A 162 7.39 33.07 -7.47
N SER A 163 8.00 32.00 -7.99
CA SER A 163 8.23 30.76 -7.22
C SER A 163 9.07 29.78 -8.01
N PRO A 164 9.99 29.07 -7.37
CA PRO A 164 10.70 27.97 -8.00
C PRO A 164 9.76 26.85 -8.49
N VAL A 165 8.61 26.64 -7.81
CA VAL A 165 7.59 25.65 -8.21
C VAL A 165 6.93 26.06 -9.53
N VAL A 166 6.55 27.33 -9.66
CA VAL A 166 5.95 27.88 -10.88
C VAL A 166 6.97 27.92 -12.03
N GLU A 167 8.20 28.37 -11.76
CA GLU A 167 9.26 28.44 -12.79
C GLU A 167 9.59 27.07 -13.37
N ALA A 168 9.74 26.04 -12.52
CA ALA A 168 10.00 24.67 -12.96
C ALA A 168 8.77 23.98 -13.59
N GLY A 169 7.56 24.46 -13.27
CA GLY A 169 6.32 23.79 -13.66
C GLY A 169 6.08 22.48 -12.92
N ASP A 170 6.59 22.35 -11.70
CA ASP A 170 6.53 21.15 -10.88
C ASP A 170 5.24 21.08 -10.05
N TYR A 171 4.12 21.32 -10.69
CA TYR A 171 2.79 21.23 -10.10
C TYR A 171 1.78 20.72 -11.12
N GLY A 172 0.64 20.30 -10.63
CA GLY A 172 -0.54 20.00 -11.43
C GLY A 172 -1.75 20.78 -10.94
N VAL A 173 -2.90 20.44 -11.48
CA VAL A 173 -4.19 21.00 -11.10
C VAL A 173 -5.24 19.89 -10.97
N HIS A 174 -6.24 20.12 -10.14
CA HIS A 174 -7.48 19.36 -10.18
C HIS A 174 -8.47 20.12 -11.04
N LEU A 175 -9.20 19.43 -11.89
CA LEU A 175 -10.16 20.03 -12.82
C LEU A 175 -11.46 19.21 -12.82
N ASP A 176 -12.60 19.90 -12.86
CA ASP A 176 -13.86 19.24 -13.15
C ASP A 176 -13.79 18.55 -14.52
N ARG A 177 -14.10 17.26 -14.57
CA ARG A 177 -13.95 16.46 -15.78
C ARG A 177 -14.84 16.91 -16.92
N ASP A 178 -16.11 17.17 -16.64
CA ASP A 178 -17.08 17.52 -17.68
C ASP A 178 -16.85 18.93 -18.21
N ALA A 179 -16.45 19.87 -17.34
CA ALA A 179 -16.04 21.20 -17.72
C ALA A 179 -14.75 21.17 -18.57
N LEU A 180 -13.77 20.32 -18.20
CA LEU A 180 -12.55 20.11 -19.00
C LEU A 180 -12.89 19.56 -20.39
N LEU A 181 -13.79 18.58 -20.51
CA LEU A 181 -14.25 18.07 -21.81
C LEU A 181 -14.88 19.19 -22.65
N GLY A 182 -15.67 20.07 -22.02
CA GLY A 182 -16.23 21.26 -22.65
C GLY A 182 -15.15 22.21 -23.16
N PHE A 183 -14.17 22.51 -22.31
CA PHE A 183 -13.04 23.37 -22.66
C PHE A 183 -12.21 22.81 -23.83
N LEU A 184 -11.84 21.55 -23.77
CA LEU A 184 -11.05 20.88 -24.82
C LEU A 184 -11.83 20.78 -26.14
N ARG A 185 -13.13 20.58 -26.08
CA ARG A 185 -14.01 20.61 -27.26
C ARG A 185 -13.99 21.97 -27.93
N ASP A 186 -14.13 23.05 -27.15
CA ASP A 186 -14.13 24.41 -27.70
C ASP A 186 -12.77 24.76 -28.29
N LEU A 187 -11.69 24.34 -27.64
CA LEU A 187 -10.31 24.48 -28.14
C LEU A 187 -10.11 23.70 -29.45
N ALA A 188 -10.54 22.44 -29.53
CA ALA A 188 -10.42 21.65 -30.76
C ALA A 188 -11.18 22.28 -31.93
N ARG A 189 -12.38 22.85 -31.65
CA ARG A 189 -13.14 23.59 -32.68
C ARG A 189 -12.45 24.85 -33.14
N ALA A 190 -11.91 25.65 -32.21
CA ALA A 190 -11.16 26.88 -32.55
C ALA A 190 -9.93 26.56 -33.41
N GLU A 191 -9.28 25.42 -33.18
CA GLU A 191 -8.18 24.90 -33.97
C GLU A 191 -8.61 24.31 -35.32
N GLY A 192 -9.92 24.24 -35.63
CA GLY A 192 -10.44 23.74 -36.90
C GLY A 192 -10.47 22.21 -37.01
N VAL A 193 -10.56 21.49 -35.90
CA VAL A 193 -10.87 20.06 -35.91
C VAL A 193 -12.31 19.84 -36.35
N ARG A 194 -12.53 19.00 -37.37
CA ARG A 194 -13.89 18.64 -37.77
C ARG A 194 -14.40 17.49 -36.90
N TRP A 195 -15.55 17.71 -36.30
CA TRP A 195 -16.18 16.68 -35.46
C TRP A 195 -17.43 16.11 -36.17
N SER A 196 -17.38 14.81 -36.45
CA SER A 196 -18.50 14.02 -36.92
C SER A 196 -19.17 13.34 -35.73
N GLU A 197 -20.21 13.99 -35.19
CA GLU A 197 -20.98 13.42 -34.06
C GLU A 197 -21.71 12.15 -34.51
N GLY A 198 -21.60 11.07 -33.76
CA GLY A 198 -22.25 9.79 -34.02
C GLY A 198 -21.45 8.62 -33.52
N ARG A 199 -22.09 7.45 -33.43
CA ARG A 199 -21.44 6.20 -33.04
C ARG A 199 -20.88 5.52 -34.29
N VAL A 200 -19.73 4.83 -34.14
CA VAL A 200 -19.18 3.98 -35.19
C VAL A 200 -19.96 2.67 -35.23
N GLY A 201 -20.71 2.49 -36.31
CA GLY A 201 -21.47 1.27 -36.61
C GLY A 201 -20.65 0.20 -37.32
N GLY A 202 -19.71 0.62 -38.20
CA GLY A 202 -18.86 -0.29 -38.97
C GLY A 202 -17.47 0.23 -39.24
N VAL A 203 -16.57 -0.66 -39.65
CA VAL A 203 -15.20 -0.33 -40.02
C VAL A 203 -14.87 -0.99 -41.37
N ARG A 204 -14.25 -0.22 -42.25
CA ARG A 204 -13.80 -0.73 -43.55
C ARG A 204 -12.30 -0.96 -43.53
N ARG A 205 -11.89 -2.10 -44.08
CA ARG A 205 -10.48 -2.51 -44.14
C ARG A 205 -10.09 -2.78 -45.59
N ASP A 206 -8.84 -2.56 -45.90
CA ASP A 206 -8.25 -2.99 -47.16
C ASP A 206 -7.83 -4.48 -47.14
N ALA A 207 -7.33 -4.98 -48.26
CA ALA A 207 -6.84 -6.35 -48.39
C ALA A 207 -5.65 -6.70 -47.47
N PHE A 208 -4.97 -5.67 -46.93
CA PHE A 208 -3.85 -5.81 -46.01
C PHE A 208 -4.28 -5.67 -44.53
N GLY A 209 -5.59 -5.56 -44.30
CA GLY A 209 -6.14 -5.46 -42.97
C GLY A 209 -6.11 -4.05 -42.35
N ARG A 210 -5.64 -3.03 -43.07
CA ARG A 210 -5.58 -1.65 -42.59
C ARG A 210 -6.98 -1.02 -42.66
N VAL A 211 -7.30 -0.17 -41.66
CA VAL A 211 -8.55 0.57 -41.66
C VAL A 211 -8.49 1.70 -42.68
N THR A 212 -9.51 1.78 -43.55
CA THR A 212 -9.62 2.81 -44.59
C THR A 212 -10.70 3.84 -44.28
N ALA A 213 -11.73 3.44 -43.54
CA ALA A 213 -12.80 4.33 -43.11
C ALA A 213 -13.55 3.75 -41.92
N VAL A 214 -14.25 4.61 -41.20
CA VAL A 214 -15.30 4.25 -40.23
C VAL A 214 -16.66 4.70 -40.77
N ASP A 215 -17.64 3.83 -40.71
CA ASP A 215 -19.04 4.10 -41.05
C ASP A 215 -19.79 4.42 -39.75
N LEU A 216 -20.52 5.53 -39.70
CA LEU A 216 -21.35 5.92 -38.57
C LEU A 216 -22.71 5.22 -38.67
N GLU A 217 -23.40 5.05 -37.53
CA GLU A 217 -24.75 4.46 -37.46
C GLU A 217 -25.78 5.22 -38.34
N ASP A 218 -25.54 6.52 -38.57
CA ASP A 218 -26.39 7.36 -39.44
C ASP A 218 -26.03 7.30 -40.93
N GLY A 219 -25.14 6.41 -41.34
CA GLY A 219 -24.73 6.15 -42.71
C GLY A 219 -23.58 7.04 -43.21
N ARG A 220 -23.15 8.06 -42.47
CA ARG A 220 -21.98 8.89 -42.85
C ARG A 220 -20.71 8.07 -42.78
N ARG A 221 -19.77 8.33 -43.69
CA ARG A 221 -18.46 7.69 -43.74
C ARG A 221 -17.35 8.68 -43.54
N VAL A 222 -16.37 8.33 -42.69
CA VAL A 222 -15.15 9.10 -42.45
C VAL A 222 -13.93 8.26 -42.83
N ALA A 223 -13.30 8.64 -43.98
CA ALA A 223 -12.08 7.98 -44.45
C ALA A 223 -10.85 8.61 -43.78
N GLY A 224 -9.80 7.81 -43.57
CA GLY A 224 -8.54 8.26 -42.96
C GLY A 224 -7.34 7.44 -43.37
N ASP A 225 -6.15 7.95 -43.08
CA ASP A 225 -4.86 7.28 -43.32
C ASP A 225 -4.29 6.69 -42.01
N LEU A 226 -4.55 7.35 -40.87
CA LEU A 226 -4.18 6.93 -39.52
C LEU A 226 -5.40 7.07 -38.62
N PHE A 227 -5.68 6.07 -37.79
CA PHE A 227 -6.80 6.06 -36.87
C PHE A 227 -6.33 6.01 -35.43
N LEU A 228 -6.89 6.86 -34.57
CA LEU A 228 -6.64 6.82 -33.15
C LEU A 228 -7.86 6.25 -32.45
N ASP A 229 -7.69 5.10 -31.80
CA ASP A 229 -8.75 4.50 -31.00
C ASP A 229 -8.74 5.08 -29.60
N CYS A 230 -9.62 6.07 -29.35
CA CYS A 230 -9.88 6.69 -28.06
C CYS A 230 -11.29 6.32 -27.54
N SER A 231 -11.83 5.19 -27.98
CA SER A 231 -13.22 4.78 -27.74
C SER A 231 -13.46 4.17 -26.34
N GLY A 232 -12.50 4.28 -25.45
CA GLY A 232 -12.59 3.76 -24.08
C GLY A 232 -12.23 2.27 -23.97
N ALA A 233 -12.56 1.65 -22.84
CA ALA A 233 -12.10 0.29 -22.50
C ALA A 233 -12.52 -0.80 -23.51
N ALA A 234 -13.58 -0.58 -24.28
CA ALA A 234 -14.00 -1.51 -25.32
C ALA A 234 -12.96 -1.60 -26.46
N GLY A 235 -12.28 -0.50 -26.78
CA GLY A 235 -11.33 -0.44 -27.88
C GLY A 235 -12.00 -0.78 -29.22
N ARG A 236 -12.90 0.10 -29.69
CA ARG A 236 -13.78 -0.17 -30.83
C ARG A 236 -13.04 -0.59 -32.08
N LEU A 237 -11.85 0.02 -32.33
CA LEU A 237 -11.02 -0.32 -33.47
C LEU A 237 -9.99 -1.40 -33.11
N ILE A 238 -9.17 -1.12 -32.09
CA ILE A 238 -8.01 -1.97 -31.75
C ILE A 238 -8.45 -3.32 -31.17
N GLY A 239 -9.49 -3.32 -30.32
CA GLY A 239 -9.98 -4.52 -29.67
C GLY A 239 -11.03 -5.24 -30.47
N THR A 240 -12.12 -4.56 -30.85
CA THR A 240 -13.28 -5.19 -31.48
C THR A 240 -12.98 -5.56 -32.96
N GLU A 241 -12.40 -4.64 -33.74
CA GLU A 241 -12.21 -4.86 -35.18
C GLU A 241 -10.87 -5.54 -35.52
N LEU A 242 -9.79 -5.17 -34.83
CA LEU A 242 -8.47 -5.73 -35.09
C LEU A 242 -8.12 -6.94 -34.21
N GLY A 243 -8.94 -7.22 -33.18
CA GLY A 243 -8.77 -8.38 -32.30
C GLY A 243 -7.49 -8.36 -31.48
N GLU A 244 -6.95 -7.15 -31.18
CA GLU A 244 -5.75 -7.07 -30.35
C GLU A 244 -6.04 -7.55 -28.93
N PRO A 245 -5.26 -8.52 -28.38
CA PRO A 245 -5.55 -9.09 -27.07
C PRO A 245 -5.36 -8.08 -25.94
N TRP A 246 -6.16 -8.25 -24.89
CA TRP A 246 -6.04 -7.56 -23.62
C TRP A 246 -5.26 -8.41 -22.64
N LEU A 247 -4.19 -7.83 -22.06
CA LEU A 247 -3.38 -8.44 -21.02
C LEU A 247 -3.73 -7.79 -19.68
N GLY A 248 -4.10 -8.58 -18.68
CA GLY A 248 -4.46 -8.08 -17.35
C GLY A 248 -5.73 -8.71 -16.80
N GLU A 249 -6.25 -8.15 -15.72
CA GLU A 249 -7.46 -8.64 -15.05
C GLU A 249 -8.68 -8.49 -15.99
N THR A 250 -9.40 -9.58 -16.21
CA THR A 250 -10.74 -9.52 -16.77
C THR A 250 -11.69 -8.89 -15.73
N ALA A 251 -12.61 -8.06 -16.19
CA ALA A 251 -13.53 -7.30 -15.33
C ALA A 251 -14.11 -8.13 -14.18
N GLY A 252 -14.00 -7.66 -12.94
CA GLY A 252 -14.62 -8.28 -11.77
C GLY A 252 -13.88 -8.13 -10.44
N GLY A 253 -12.60 -7.69 -10.43
CA GLY A 253 -11.84 -7.59 -9.20
C GLY A 253 -12.10 -6.32 -8.36
N ARG A 254 -12.36 -5.20 -9.02
CA ARG A 254 -12.54 -3.88 -8.38
C ARG A 254 -13.59 -3.06 -9.09
N GLU A 255 -14.21 -2.15 -8.35
CA GLU A 255 -15.13 -1.17 -8.90
C GLU A 255 -14.82 0.23 -8.37
N GLY A 256 -15.19 1.24 -9.15
CA GLY A 256 -15.02 2.65 -8.80
C GLY A 256 -16.34 3.39 -8.81
N MET A 257 -16.50 4.37 -7.91
CA MET A 257 -17.67 5.23 -7.80
C MET A 257 -17.23 6.67 -7.56
N TRP A 258 -17.84 7.62 -8.27
CA TRP A 258 -17.64 9.04 -8.02
C TRP A 258 -18.72 9.62 -7.12
N LEU A 259 -18.31 10.43 -6.15
CA LEU A 259 -19.15 11.08 -5.15
C LEU A 259 -18.83 12.57 -5.11
N SER A 260 -19.79 13.41 -4.71
CA SER A 260 -19.60 14.84 -4.49
C SER A 260 -19.61 15.13 -2.99
N LEU A 261 -18.59 15.83 -2.52
CA LEU A 261 -18.49 16.30 -1.14
C LEU A 261 -18.48 17.84 -1.12
N PRO A 262 -18.77 18.49 0.01
CA PRO A 262 -18.55 19.91 0.18
C PRO A 262 -17.11 20.32 -0.16
N PRO A 263 -16.86 21.61 -0.43
CA PRO A 263 -15.51 22.12 -0.62
C PRO A 263 -14.58 21.77 0.55
N ASP A 264 -13.29 21.55 0.27
CA ASP A 264 -12.28 21.30 1.30
C ASP A 264 -12.12 22.56 2.18
N PRO A 265 -12.40 22.48 3.50
CA PRO A 265 -12.32 23.65 4.38
C PRO A 265 -10.90 24.22 4.53
N ALA A 266 -9.90 23.37 4.34
CA ALA A 266 -8.49 23.77 4.41
C ALA A 266 -7.95 24.25 3.07
N TRP A 267 -8.69 24.05 1.97
CA TRP A 267 -8.20 24.34 0.60
C TRP A 267 -6.83 23.72 0.33
N THR A 268 -6.68 22.46 0.72
CA THR A 268 -5.41 21.76 0.61
C THR A 268 -5.03 21.53 -0.85
N PRO A 269 -3.87 22.01 -1.34
CA PRO A 269 -3.46 21.82 -2.73
C PRO A 269 -2.91 20.41 -3.00
N ALA A 270 -3.69 19.38 -2.68
CA ALA A 270 -3.28 17.99 -2.81
C ALA A 270 -4.47 17.07 -3.11
N THR A 271 -4.18 15.96 -3.79
CA THR A 271 -5.09 14.81 -3.83
C THR A 271 -4.91 14.02 -2.53
N ALA A 272 -5.98 13.83 -1.74
CA ALA A 272 -5.91 13.02 -0.53
C ALA A 272 -6.42 11.60 -0.80
N TYR A 273 -5.53 10.62 -0.71
CA TYR A 273 -5.82 9.19 -0.76
C TYR A 273 -5.97 8.65 0.65
N ARG A 274 -7.07 8.01 0.95
CA ARG A 274 -7.30 7.39 2.25
C ARG A 274 -7.63 5.92 2.12
N GLY A 275 -6.85 5.08 2.79
CA GLY A 275 -7.13 3.65 2.92
C GLY A 275 -8.30 3.42 3.88
N VAL A 276 -9.26 2.59 3.47
CA VAL A 276 -10.42 2.16 4.26
C VAL A 276 -10.51 0.64 4.22
N ALA A 277 -11.30 0.01 5.08
CA ALA A 277 -11.32 -1.45 5.25
C ALA A 277 -11.55 -2.24 3.94
N ALA A 278 -12.50 -1.79 3.11
CA ALA A 278 -12.88 -2.48 1.88
C ALA A 278 -12.28 -1.85 0.61
N GLY A 279 -11.34 -0.92 0.71
CA GLY A 279 -10.77 -0.20 -0.43
C GLY A 279 -10.10 1.10 -0.06
N TRP A 280 -10.31 2.15 -0.87
CA TRP A 280 -9.76 3.47 -0.62
C TRP A 280 -10.56 4.58 -1.31
N THR A 281 -10.36 5.81 -0.85
CA THR A 281 -10.94 7.01 -1.46
C THR A 281 -9.83 7.94 -1.95
N ALA A 282 -10.08 8.63 -3.07
CA ALA A 282 -9.28 9.77 -3.54
C ALA A 282 -10.16 11.02 -3.53
N ARG A 283 -9.78 12.03 -2.76
CA ARG A 283 -10.45 13.33 -2.69
C ARG A 283 -9.66 14.34 -3.51
N LEU A 284 -10.34 14.93 -4.47
CA LEU A 284 -9.81 15.93 -5.39
C LEU A 284 -10.53 17.25 -5.14
N PRO A 285 -9.92 18.21 -4.42
CA PRO A 285 -10.54 19.50 -4.19
C PRO A 285 -10.77 20.26 -5.51
N LEU A 286 -11.96 20.82 -5.67
CA LEU A 286 -12.32 21.76 -6.74
C LEU A 286 -12.77 23.07 -6.10
N ALA A 287 -12.85 24.15 -6.88
CA ALA A 287 -13.20 25.46 -6.38
C ALA A 287 -14.65 25.54 -5.81
N ASP A 288 -15.53 24.64 -6.20
CA ASP A 288 -16.94 24.60 -5.82
C ASP A 288 -17.35 23.40 -4.96
N ARG A 289 -16.54 22.34 -4.95
CA ARG A 289 -16.80 21.08 -4.24
C ARG A 289 -15.52 20.25 -4.10
N THR A 290 -15.60 19.11 -3.41
CA THR A 290 -14.58 18.06 -3.49
C THR A 290 -15.14 16.86 -4.26
N ALA A 291 -14.51 16.49 -5.37
CA ALA A 291 -14.80 15.23 -6.03
C ALA A 291 -14.13 14.08 -5.27
N CYS A 292 -14.87 13.02 -4.98
CA CYS A 292 -14.36 11.86 -4.28
C CYS A 292 -14.51 10.62 -5.16
N HIS A 293 -13.40 9.99 -5.51
CA HIS A 293 -13.39 8.70 -6.18
C HIS A 293 -13.19 7.60 -5.15
N LEU A 294 -14.17 6.74 -4.97
CA LEU A 294 -14.13 5.58 -4.11
C LEU A 294 -13.82 4.37 -4.95
N VAL A 295 -12.83 3.57 -4.54
CA VAL A 295 -12.44 2.30 -5.15
C VAL A 295 -12.57 1.20 -4.11
N ALA A 296 -13.28 0.13 -4.45
CA ALA A 296 -13.55 -0.99 -3.56
C ALA A 296 -13.45 -2.33 -4.29
N GLY A 297 -13.56 -3.42 -3.54
CA GLY A 297 -13.80 -4.75 -4.12
C GLY A 297 -15.11 -4.80 -4.90
N SER A 298 -15.22 -5.73 -5.84
CA SER A 298 -16.41 -5.86 -6.69
C SER A 298 -17.67 -6.10 -5.85
N GLY A 299 -18.70 -5.28 -6.06
CA GLY A 299 -19.97 -5.31 -5.32
C GLY A 299 -19.93 -4.61 -3.95
N GLU A 300 -18.81 -4.03 -3.53
CA GLU A 300 -18.62 -3.46 -2.19
C GLU A 300 -18.73 -1.92 -2.15
N ALA A 301 -18.58 -1.22 -3.29
CA ALA A 301 -18.48 0.25 -3.33
C ALA A 301 -19.70 0.97 -2.74
N ALA A 302 -20.92 0.52 -3.04
CA ALA A 302 -22.13 1.14 -2.51
C ALA A 302 -22.29 0.94 -1.00
N ALA A 303 -21.88 -0.23 -0.47
CA ALA A 303 -21.91 -0.51 0.96
C ALA A 303 -20.84 0.32 1.69
N LEU A 304 -19.64 0.42 1.11
CA LEU A 304 -18.56 1.23 1.63
C LEU A 304 -18.93 2.72 1.67
N ALA A 305 -19.53 3.26 0.59
CA ALA A 305 -20.00 4.65 0.56
C ALA A 305 -21.00 4.94 1.70
N ARG A 306 -21.99 4.07 1.90
CA ARG A 306 -22.95 4.21 3.01
C ARG A 306 -22.27 4.11 4.38
N GLY A 307 -21.32 3.18 4.56
CA GLY A 307 -20.55 3.04 5.79
C GLY A 307 -19.76 4.29 6.15
N LEU A 308 -19.24 4.99 5.15
CA LEU A 308 -18.55 6.28 5.30
C LEU A 308 -19.48 7.48 5.46
N GLY A 309 -20.82 7.28 5.44
CA GLY A 309 -21.80 8.35 5.51
C GLY A 309 -21.90 9.20 4.24
N LEU A 310 -21.50 8.63 3.09
CA LEU A 310 -21.50 9.31 1.79
C LEU A 310 -22.76 8.96 1.00
N GLU A 311 -23.41 9.97 0.46
CA GLU A 311 -24.56 9.76 -0.43
C GLU A 311 -24.06 9.36 -1.83
N ALA A 312 -24.54 8.22 -2.33
CA ALA A 312 -24.18 7.75 -3.65
C ALA A 312 -24.88 8.60 -4.73
N ALA A 313 -24.12 9.45 -5.41
CA ALA A 313 -24.61 10.25 -6.53
C ALA A 313 -24.56 9.51 -7.88
N GLY A 314 -24.02 8.30 -7.94
CA GLY A 314 -23.84 7.53 -9.18
C GLY A 314 -23.76 6.02 -8.94
N ALA A 315 -23.78 5.26 -10.02
CA ALA A 315 -23.58 3.82 -9.98
C ALA A 315 -22.08 3.48 -9.93
N ALA A 316 -21.73 2.44 -9.17
CA ALA A 316 -20.40 1.85 -9.24
C ALA A 316 -20.16 1.23 -10.63
N ALA A 317 -18.94 1.36 -11.14
CA ALA A 317 -18.54 0.80 -12.43
C ALA A 317 -17.32 -0.09 -12.27
N PRO A 318 -17.28 -1.26 -12.92
CA PRO A 318 -16.11 -2.15 -12.90
C PRO A 318 -14.87 -1.44 -13.43
N LEU A 319 -13.74 -1.60 -12.76
CA LEU A 319 -12.43 -1.16 -13.25
C LEU A 319 -11.80 -2.30 -14.05
N ARG A 320 -11.60 -2.07 -15.35
CA ARG A 320 -10.90 -3.02 -16.21
C ARG A 320 -9.41 -2.67 -16.22
N LEU A 321 -8.63 -3.34 -15.37
CA LEU A 321 -7.18 -3.09 -15.25
C LEU A 321 -6.41 -3.96 -16.25
N GLY A 322 -5.38 -3.38 -16.87
CA GLY A 322 -4.57 -4.06 -17.86
C GLY A 322 -4.27 -3.21 -19.10
N HIS A 323 -3.75 -3.84 -20.16
CA HIS A 323 -3.35 -3.13 -21.37
C HIS A 323 -3.42 -4.02 -22.62
N ARG A 324 -3.38 -3.41 -23.80
CA ARG A 324 -3.21 -4.13 -25.08
C ARG A 324 -1.76 -4.57 -25.23
N ALA A 325 -1.56 -5.79 -25.76
CA ALA A 325 -0.23 -6.30 -26.07
C ALA A 325 0.52 -5.39 -27.05
N ALA A 326 -0.19 -4.95 -28.10
CA ALA A 326 0.32 -3.99 -29.07
C ALA A 326 -0.66 -2.80 -29.21
N PRO A 327 -0.42 -1.65 -28.58
CA PRO A 327 -1.30 -0.48 -28.69
C PRO A 327 -1.24 0.20 -30.07
N TRP A 328 -0.36 -0.20 -30.95
CA TRP A 328 -0.34 0.21 -32.37
C TRP A 328 -0.35 -1.00 -33.28
N ARG A 329 -1.48 -1.24 -33.93
CA ARG A 329 -1.66 -2.32 -34.91
C ARG A 329 -2.08 -1.76 -36.26
N GLU A 330 -1.38 -2.16 -37.33
CA GLU A 330 -1.54 -1.63 -38.69
C GLU A 330 -1.49 -0.07 -38.68
N ASN A 331 -2.55 0.58 -39.07
CA ASN A 331 -2.68 2.04 -39.03
C ASN A 331 -3.65 2.51 -37.92
N VAL A 332 -3.81 1.72 -36.85
CA VAL A 332 -4.65 2.06 -35.69
C VAL A 332 -3.79 2.13 -34.44
N VAL A 333 -3.83 3.27 -33.75
CA VAL A 333 -3.14 3.55 -32.48
C VAL A 333 -4.18 3.68 -31.38
N ALA A 334 -4.11 2.87 -30.36
CA ALA A 334 -4.96 3.00 -29.17
C ALA A 334 -4.36 4.02 -28.19
N ILE A 335 -5.21 4.87 -27.61
CA ILE A 335 -4.83 5.90 -26.62
C ILE A 335 -5.85 5.88 -25.48
N GLY A 336 -5.38 6.08 -24.25
CA GLY A 336 -6.21 6.04 -23.05
C GLY A 336 -6.73 4.63 -22.74
N ALA A 337 -7.95 4.51 -22.25
CA ALA A 337 -8.50 3.22 -21.82
C ALA A 337 -8.62 2.18 -22.95
N ALA A 338 -8.56 2.57 -24.21
CA ALA A 338 -8.47 1.65 -25.34
C ALA A 338 -7.11 0.94 -25.42
N ALA A 339 -6.04 1.62 -24.98
CA ALA A 339 -4.68 1.09 -24.91
C ALA A 339 -4.40 0.34 -23.61
N GLY A 340 -4.84 0.90 -22.48
CA GLY A 340 -4.61 0.33 -21.16
C GLY A 340 -5.16 1.21 -20.05
N THR A 341 -5.33 0.59 -18.88
CA THR A 341 -5.78 1.25 -17.65
C THR A 341 -5.02 0.69 -16.46
N VAL A 342 -4.70 1.55 -15.52
CA VAL A 342 -4.15 1.20 -14.19
C VAL A 342 -5.14 1.62 -13.12
N ALA A 343 -4.94 1.18 -11.89
CA ALA A 343 -5.72 1.72 -10.78
C ALA A 343 -5.56 3.24 -10.73
N PRO A 344 -6.63 4.02 -10.47
CA PRO A 344 -6.62 5.48 -10.59
C PRO A 344 -5.86 6.14 -9.41
N LEU A 345 -4.56 5.91 -9.39
CA LEU A 345 -3.64 6.37 -8.36
C LEU A 345 -2.71 7.45 -8.93
N ALA A 346 -2.44 8.48 -8.15
CA ALA A 346 -1.47 9.55 -8.41
C ALA A 346 -1.60 10.29 -9.78
N GLY A 347 -2.69 10.09 -10.53
CA GLY A 347 -2.90 10.69 -11.86
C GLY A 347 -2.18 9.96 -13.00
N LEU A 348 -1.78 8.71 -12.78
CA LEU A 348 -1.03 7.90 -13.74
C LEU A 348 -1.75 7.69 -15.08
N ASP A 349 -3.05 7.55 -15.07
CA ASP A 349 -3.88 7.34 -16.27
C ASP A 349 -3.81 8.52 -17.24
N LEU A 350 -3.88 9.77 -16.73
CA LEU A 350 -3.73 10.96 -17.57
C LEU A 350 -2.32 11.08 -18.13
N SER A 351 -1.30 10.84 -17.32
CA SER A 351 0.09 10.87 -17.77
C SER A 351 0.36 9.85 -18.86
N LEU A 352 -0.23 8.65 -18.79
CA LEU A 352 -0.15 7.67 -19.88
C LEU A 352 -0.83 8.16 -21.18
N ILE A 353 -1.95 8.88 -21.09
CA ILE A 353 -2.60 9.49 -22.26
C ILE A 353 -1.68 10.52 -22.90
N LEU A 354 -1.10 11.43 -22.12
CA LEU A 354 -0.19 12.48 -22.62
C LEU A 354 1.07 11.88 -23.23
N ALA A 355 1.66 10.88 -22.57
CA ALA A 355 2.83 10.17 -23.07
C ALA A 355 2.54 9.42 -24.39
N ALA A 356 1.35 8.84 -24.54
CA ALA A 356 0.93 8.19 -25.78
C ALA A 356 0.79 9.17 -26.95
N ILE A 357 0.23 10.37 -26.69
CA ILE A 357 0.11 11.42 -27.71
C ILE A 357 1.51 11.94 -28.08
N ALA A 358 2.38 12.18 -27.10
CA ALA A 358 3.76 12.61 -27.34
C ALA A 358 4.55 11.56 -28.15
N ALA A 359 4.46 10.28 -27.76
CA ALA A 359 5.09 9.19 -28.50
C ALA A 359 4.58 9.09 -29.95
N LEU A 360 3.28 9.33 -30.18
CA LEU A 360 2.73 9.34 -31.53
C LEU A 360 3.30 10.49 -32.37
N ILE A 361 3.51 11.67 -31.78
CA ILE A 361 4.14 12.80 -32.49
C ILE A 361 5.58 12.44 -32.88
N ASP A 362 6.35 11.81 -31.97
CA ASP A 362 7.74 11.41 -32.24
C ASP A 362 7.83 10.36 -33.36
N TYR A 363 6.88 9.45 -33.43
CA TYR A 363 6.84 8.34 -34.39
C TYR A 363 5.81 8.53 -35.51
N LEU A 364 5.42 9.79 -35.79
CA LEU A 364 4.43 10.06 -36.84
C LEU A 364 4.92 9.59 -38.21
N PRO A 365 4.15 8.76 -38.95
CA PRO A 365 4.59 8.25 -40.24
C PRO A 365 4.61 9.38 -41.33
N ARG A 366 5.68 9.46 -42.09
CA ARG A 366 5.80 10.37 -43.24
C ARG A 366 5.18 9.79 -44.52
N GLY A 367 4.96 8.47 -44.53
CA GLY A 367 4.41 7.69 -45.61
C GLY A 367 3.39 6.66 -45.09
N PRO A 368 3.25 5.50 -45.74
CA PRO A 368 2.56 4.35 -45.14
C PRO A 368 3.15 4.00 -43.76
N VAL A 369 2.32 3.47 -42.87
CA VAL A 369 2.78 3.12 -41.53
C VAL A 369 3.80 1.97 -41.61
N GLU A 370 5.02 2.23 -41.16
CA GLU A 370 6.11 1.28 -41.21
C GLU A 370 6.18 0.44 -39.93
N ALA A 371 6.57 -0.82 -40.03
CA ALA A 371 6.69 -1.74 -38.89
C ALA A 371 7.68 -1.26 -37.80
N PRO A 372 8.82 -0.64 -38.11
CA PRO A 372 9.72 -0.08 -37.08
C PRO A 372 9.07 0.98 -36.19
N LEU A 373 8.25 1.88 -36.78
CA LEU A 373 7.54 2.91 -36.00
C LEU A 373 6.55 2.29 -35.01
N ARG A 374 5.78 1.30 -35.49
CA ARG A 374 4.84 0.55 -34.63
C ARG A 374 5.57 -0.14 -33.49
N ARG A 375 6.69 -0.81 -33.77
CA ARG A 375 7.48 -1.50 -32.72
C ARG A 375 8.05 -0.51 -31.70
N ALA A 376 8.63 0.60 -32.16
CA ALA A 376 9.19 1.62 -31.28
C ALA A 376 8.14 2.23 -30.35
N TYR A 377 6.98 2.58 -30.88
CA TYR A 377 5.84 3.06 -30.08
C TYR A 377 5.38 2.02 -29.07
N THR A 378 5.15 0.78 -29.53
CA THR A 378 4.69 -0.34 -28.68
C THR A 378 5.68 -0.60 -27.54
N THR A 379 6.97 -0.62 -27.82
CA THR A 379 8.02 -0.80 -26.80
C THR A 379 8.02 0.34 -25.80
N ARG A 380 7.95 1.60 -26.24
CA ARG A 380 7.91 2.77 -25.36
C ARG A 380 6.68 2.75 -24.46
N MET A 381 5.51 2.52 -25.04
CA MET A 381 4.26 2.49 -24.28
C MET A 381 4.18 1.27 -23.35
N GLY A 382 4.72 0.13 -23.77
CA GLY A 382 4.83 -1.05 -22.93
C GLY A 382 5.66 -0.81 -21.65
N ARG A 383 6.80 -0.12 -21.79
CA ARG A 383 7.65 0.26 -20.65
C ARG A 383 6.92 1.23 -19.70
N LEU A 384 6.24 2.24 -20.24
CA LEU A 384 5.49 3.22 -19.43
C LEU A 384 4.29 2.58 -18.72
N GLN A 385 3.59 1.65 -19.40
CA GLN A 385 2.50 0.90 -18.81
C GLN A 385 2.99 -0.04 -17.69
N ALA A 386 4.15 -0.69 -17.87
CA ALA A 386 4.79 -1.50 -16.85
C ALA A 386 5.18 -0.64 -15.64
N ALA A 387 5.82 0.52 -15.86
CA ALA A 387 6.19 1.43 -14.77
C ALA A 387 4.98 1.94 -13.98
N ALA A 388 3.87 2.26 -14.65
CA ALA A 388 2.63 2.67 -13.97
C ALA A 388 2.01 1.53 -13.16
N ARG A 389 2.08 0.29 -13.66
CA ARG A 389 1.64 -0.89 -12.93
C ARG A 389 2.53 -1.18 -11.71
N ASP A 390 3.85 -1.05 -11.87
CA ASP A 390 4.81 -1.20 -10.78
C ASP A 390 4.56 -0.18 -9.65
N ALA A 391 4.23 1.07 -10.01
CA ALA A 391 3.88 2.11 -9.04
C ALA A 391 2.64 1.74 -8.20
N VAL A 392 1.61 1.17 -8.83
CA VAL A 392 0.41 0.68 -8.12
C VAL A 392 0.77 -0.52 -7.25
N ALA A 393 1.51 -1.50 -7.80
CA ALA A 393 1.92 -2.70 -7.07
C ALA A 393 2.81 -2.37 -5.86
N LEU A 394 3.68 -1.35 -5.95
CA LEU A 394 4.47 -0.85 -4.83
C LEU A 394 3.58 -0.33 -3.69
N HIS A 395 2.59 0.51 -4.02
CA HIS A 395 1.67 1.05 -3.01
C HIS A 395 0.84 -0.04 -2.34
N GLU A 396 0.45 -1.07 -3.07
CA GLU A 396 -0.36 -2.18 -2.57
C GLU A 396 0.47 -3.24 -1.86
N GLY A 397 1.68 -3.52 -2.32
CA GLY A 397 2.59 -4.52 -1.75
C GLY A 397 3.14 -4.12 -0.38
N LEU A 398 3.36 -2.82 -0.14
CA LEU A 398 3.90 -2.31 1.12
C LEU A 398 2.84 -2.14 2.23
N VAL A 399 1.57 -2.44 1.97
CA VAL A 399 0.48 -2.30 2.93
C VAL A 399 0.60 -3.32 4.06
N ARG A 400 0.47 -2.86 5.31
CA ARG A 400 0.48 -3.70 6.52
C ARG A 400 -0.92 -3.96 7.09
N ARG A 401 -1.95 -3.37 6.48
CA ARG A 401 -3.34 -3.55 6.87
C ARG A 401 -3.78 -5.01 6.71
N SER A 402 -4.65 -5.49 7.60
CA SER A 402 -5.07 -6.90 7.68
C SER A 402 -6.42 -7.18 7.05
N GLU A 403 -7.18 -6.14 6.68
CA GLU A 403 -8.51 -6.30 6.11
C GLU A 403 -8.46 -7.06 4.76
N PRO A 404 -9.52 -7.81 4.42
CA PRO A 404 -9.50 -8.71 3.26
C PRO A 404 -9.13 -8.06 1.92
N PHE A 405 -9.54 -6.81 1.68
CA PHE A 405 -9.18 -6.06 0.49
C PHE A 405 -7.65 -5.89 0.40
N TRP A 406 -7.04 -5.39 1.47
CA TRP A 406 -5.62 -5.10 1.55
C TRP A 406 -4.76 -6.36 1.62
N ALA A 407 -5.24 -7.39 2.32
CA ALA A 407 -4.57 -8.69 2.38
C ALA A 407 -4.48 -9.34 0.98
N ARG A 408 -5.55 -9.26 0.17
CA ARG A 408 -5.54 -9.74 -1.21
C ARG A 408 -4.59 -8.91 -2.09
N ALA A 409 -4.61 -7.57 -1.96
CA ALA A 409 -3.73 -6.69 -2.72
C ALA A 409 -2.25 -6.99 -2.43
N ARG A 410 -1.88 -7.13 -1.16
CA ARG A 410 -0.52 -7.50 -0.72
C ARG A 410 -0.09 -8.90 -1.16
N ALA A 411 -1.01 -9.86 -1.22
CA ALA A 411 -0.72 -11.23 -1.63
C ALA A 411 -0.56 -11.40 -3.15
N ALA A 412 -0.87 -10.37 -3.92
CA ALA A 412 -0.65 -10.41 -5.37
C ALA A 412 0.86 -10.48 -5.66
N PRO A 413 1.29 -11.33 -6.61
CA PRO A 413 2.70 -11.41 -6.97
C PRO A 413 3.17 -10.05 -7.50
N LEU A 414 4.33 -9.60 -7.00
CA LEU A 414 4.95 -8.39 -7.52
C LEU A 414 5.40 -8.62 -8.97
N PRO A 415 5.28 -7.61 -9.85
CA PRO A 415 5.93 -7.65 -11.15
C PRO A 415 7.44 -7.85 -11.00
N ASP A 416 8.07 -8.66 -11.86
CA ASP A 416 9.51 -8.95 -11.81
C ASP A 416 10.34 -7.65 -11.81
N SER A 417 9.96 -6.66 -12.64
CA SER A 417 10.62 -5.35 -12.69
C SER A 417 10.57 -4.58 -11.36
N LEU A 418 9.52 -4.76 -10.58
CA LEU A 418 9.41 -4.14 -9.25
C LEU A 418 10.19 -4.95 -8.21
N ALA A 419 10.13 -6.27 -8.27
CA ALA A 419 10.88 -7.14 -7.37
C ALA A 419 12.39 -6.87 -7.49
N ASP A 420 12.94 -6.89 -8.71
CA ASP A 420 14.34 -6.59 -8.98
C ASP A 420 14.75 -5.20 -8.45
N ARG A 421 13.87 -4.19 -8.60
CA ARG A 421 14.12 -2.83 -8.10
C ARG A 421 14.13 -2.76 -6.58
N LEU A 422 13.24 -3.48 -5.91
CA LEU A 422 13.20 -3.56 -4.45
C LEU A 422 14.39 -4.32 -3.89
N ASP A 423 14.81 -5.42 -4.52
CA ASP A 423 16.00 -6.18 -4.15
C ASP A 423 17.26 -5.31 -4.24
N LEU A 424 17.41 -4.52 -5.31
CA LEU A 424 18.51 -3.56 -5.45
C LEU A 424 18.45 -2.49 -4.36
N TYR A 425 17.25 -1.95 -4.11
CA TYR A 425 17.05 -0.95 -3.06
C TYR A 425 17.41 -1.48 -1.67
N GLU A 426 16.99 -2.67 -1.31
CA GLU A 426 17.31 -3.30 -0.02
C GLU A 426 18.80 -3.58 0.12
N ALA A 427 19.44 -4.09 -0.93
CA ALA A 427 20.84 -4.46 -0.91
C ALA A 427 21.78 -3.26 -0.96
N ALA A 428 21.47 -2.21 -1.71
CA ALA A 428 22.38 -1.13 -2.05
C ALA A 428 21.91 0.27 -1.64
N GLY A 429 20.67 0.42 -1.18
CA GLY A 429 20.10 1.72 -0.79
C GLY A 429 19.81 2.66 -1.97
N CYS A 430 19.77 2.15 -3.20
CA CYS A 430 19.45 2.91 -4.39
C CYS A 430 18.44 2.17 -5.25
N ILE A 431 17.79 2.88 -6.17
CA ILE A 431 16.91 2.30 -7.18
C ILE A 431 17.44 2.62 -8.58
N GLU A 432 17.09 1.82 -9.57
CA GLU A 432 17.33 2.16 -10.97
C GLU A 432 16.42 3.31 -11.42
N GLU A 433 16.84 4.01 -12.50
CA GLU A 433 16.05 5.08 -13.12
C GLU A 433 14.61 4.62 -13.38
N ALA A 434 13.66 5.30 -12.77
CA ALA A 434 12.24 5.04 -12.95
C ALA A 434 11.69 5.85 -14.12
N LEU A 435 10.82 5.23 -14.93
CA LEU A 435 10.25 5.84 -16.13
C LEU A 435 8.86 6.41 -15.88
N GLY A 436 8.54 7.50 -16.58
CA GLY A 436 7.20 8.08 -16.61
C GLY A 436 6.91 9.02 -15.45
N ALA A 437 5.64 9.13 -15.08
CA ALA A 437 5.17 10.08 -14.07
C ALA A 437 5.43 9.63 -12.61
N PHE A 438 5.83 8.38 -12.42
CA PHE A 438 6.24 7.85 -11.12
C PHE A 438 7.76 7.62 -11.15
N ASP A 439 8.49 8.69 -10.96
CA ASP A 439 9.94 8.76 -11.06
C ASP A 439 10.65 8.26 -9.79
N GLU A 440 11.97 8.37 -9.78
CA GLU A 440 12.81 8.02 -8.63
C GLU A 440 12.34 8.70 -7.35
N THR A 441 12.03 10.01 -7.41
CA THR A 441 11.56 10.79 -6.27
C THR A 441 10.26 10.20 -5.70
N ALA A 442 9.33 9.80 -6.57
CA ALA A 442 8.07 9.20 -6.17
C ALA A 442 8.28 7.83 -5.48
N TYR A 443 9.17 7.00 -6.02
CA TYR A 443 9.56 5.74 -5.36
C TYR A 443 10.13 5.97 -3.96
N LEU A 444 11.08 6.87 -3.82
CA LEU A 444 11.77 7.15 -2.56
C LEU A 444 10.81 7.72 -1.49
N HIS A 445 9.88 8.61 -1.89
CA HIS A 445 8.83 9.08 -0.99
C HIS A 445 7.86 7.99 -0.56
N THR A 446 7.52 7.08 -1.45
CA THR A 446 6.63 5.96 -1.14
C THR A 446 7.30 4.97 -0.18
N LEU A 447 8.56 4.60 -0.43
CA LEU A 447 9.35 3.72 0.43
C LEU A 447 9.57 4.34 1.82
N ALA A 448 9.97 5.62 1.89
CA ALA A 448 10.10 6.35 3.14
C ALA A 448 8.77 6.45 3.90
N GLY A 449 7.68 6.74 3.20
CA GLY A 449 6.34 6.84 3.76
C GLY A 449 5.79 5.53 4.29
N ALA A 450 6.17 4.41 3.67
CA ALA A 450 5.87 3.07 4.14
C ALA A 450 6.77 2.64 5.33
N GLY A 451 7.80 3.41 5.67
CA GLY A 451 8.82 3.00 6.62
C GLY A 451 9.69 1.86 6.12
N HIS A 452 9.72 1.63 4.80
CA HIS A 452 10.53 0.59 4.17
C HIS A 452 11.93 1.15 3.87
N LEU A 453 12.85 0.99 4.82
CA LEU A 453 14.23 1.44 4.69
C LEU A 453 15.12 0.32 4.15
N PRO A 454 16.18 0.66 3.38
CA PRO A 454 17.12 -0.33 2.89
C PRO A 454 17.98 -0.88 4.02
N GLN A 455 18.61 -2.03 3.81
CA GLN A 455 19.50 -2.65 4.82
C GLN A 455 20.75 -1.83 5.10
N ARG A 456 21.17 -0.99 4.15
CA ARG A 456 22.34 -0.10 4.25
C ARG A 456 22.12 1.18 3.45
N ALA A 457 22.82 2.24 3.83
CA ALA A 457 22.85 3.47 3.05
C ALA A 457 23.58 3.26 1.72
N PHE A 458 23.24 4.07 0.71
CA PHE A 458 23.93 4.07 -0.57
C PHE A 458 25.40 4.47 -0.38
N ALA A 459 26.32 3.64 -0.82
CA ALA A 459 27.74 3.78 -0.53
C ALA A 459 28.34 5.17 -0.85
N PRO A 460 28.02 5.86 -1.97
CA PRO A 460 28.51 7.21 -2.20
C PRO A 460 28.09 8.24 -1.15
N ALA A 461 26.97 8.07 -0.46
CA ALA A 461 26.54 8.97 0.62
C ALA A 461 27.37 8.78 1.91
N GLU A 462 28.08 7.66 2.04
CA GLU A 462 28.94 7.38 3.19
C GLU A 462 30.24 8.22 3.18
N LEU A 463 30.55 8.87 2.06
CA LEU A 463 31.68 9.81 1.97
C LEU A 463 31.49 11.06 2.84
N ALA A 464 30.24 11.47 3.09
CA ALA A 464 29.93 12.50 4.08
C ALA A 464 29.84 11.88 5.47
N SER A 465 30.35 12.55 6.52
CA SER A 465 30.14 12.10 7.89
C SER A 465 28.65 12.20 8.27
N ARG A 466 28.23 11.45 9.30
CA ARG A 466 26.87 11.54 9.83
C ARG A 466 26.52 12.98 10.24
N HIS A 467 27.42 13.64 10.95
CA HIS A 467 27.23 15.01 11.42
C HIS A 467 27.05 16.02 10.27
N GLU A 468 27.83 15.87 9.17
CA GLU A 468 27.66 16.68 7.96
C GLU A 468 26.30 16.43 7.34
N SER A 469 25.86 15.17 7.25
CA SER A 469 24.53 14.81 6.74
C SER A 469 23.41 15.41 7.61
N GLU A 470 23.50 15.33 8.94
CA GLU A 470 22.53 15.94 9.86
C GLU A 470 22.46 17.46 9.71
N ARG A 471 23.60 18.17 9.63
CA ARG A 471 23.66 19.62 9.41
C ARG A 471 23.09 20.01 8.05
N PHE A 472 23.42 19.25 7.00
CA PHE A 472 22.88 19.47 5.66
C PHE A 472 21.36 19.33 5.65
N LEU A 473 20.83 18.25 6.21
CA LEU A 473 19.39 18.00 6.30
C LEU A 473 18.69 19.12 7.08
N ALA A 474 19.23 19.54 8.21
CA ALA A 474 18.68 20.66 8.98
C ALA A 474 18.61 21.95 8.15
N ALA A 475 19.70 22.29 7.44
CA ALA A 475 19.74 23.47 6.58
C ALA A 475 18.73 23.42 5.43
N VAL A 476 18.53 22.26 4.81
CA VAL A 476 17.51 22.07 3.75
C VAL A 476 16.12 22.22 4.31
N ARG A 477 15.81 21.59 5.44
CA ARG A 477 14.50 21.70 6.11
C ARG A 477 14.16 23.16 6.48
N ASP A 478 15.13 23.88 7.07
CA ASP A 478 14.94 25.27 7.43
C ASP A 478 14.76 26.17 6.20
N ARG A 479 15.49 25.91 5.10
CA ARG A 479 15.29 26.61 3.83
C ARG A 479 13.91 26.33 3.25
N THR A 480 13.48 25.08 3.24
CA THR A 480 12.17 24.65 2.75
C THR A 480 11.05 25.34 3.55
N ALA A 481 11.18 25.43 4.88
CA ALA A 481 10.23 26.14 5.73
C ALA A 481 10.15 27.63 5.36
N ARG A 482 11.29 28.34 5.26
CA ARG A 482 11.29 29.77 4.88
C ARG A 482 10.70 30.01 3.48
N LEU A 483 10.94 29.11 2.52
CA LEU A 483 10.33 29.22 1.20
C LEU A 483 8.82 29.02 1.28
N ALA A 484 8.36 28.07 2.08
CA ALA A 484 6.93 27.82 2.26
C ALA A 484 6.24 29.03 2.91
N ASP A 485 6.84 29.63 3.95
CA ASP A 485 6.32 30.83 4.62
C ASP A 485 6.14 32.02 3.66
N ALA A 486 6.99 32.15 2.65
CA ALA A 486 6.92 33.21 1.66
C ALA A 486 5.78 32.99 0.62
N MET A 487 5.21 31.79 0.55
CA MET A 487 4.13 31.49 -0.41
C MET A 487 2.77 31.93 0.14
N MET A 488 1.88 32.32 -0.77
CA MET A 488 0.53 32.78 -0.43
C MET A 488 -0.34 31.60 0.07
N PRO A 489 -1.26 31.81 1.02
CA PRO A 489 -2.29 30.84 1.34
C PRO A 489 -3.06 30.39 0.08
N HIS A 490 -3.28 29.10 -0.08
CA HIS A 490 -3.91 28.55 -1.29
C HIS A 490 -5.33 29.10 -1.52
N ALA A 491 -6.13 29.23 -0.46
CA ALA A 491 -7.44 29.88 -0.56
C ALA A 491 -7.37 31.29 -1.14
N GLN A 492 -6.38 32.09 -0.72
CA GLN A 492 -6.19 33.44 -1.25
C GLN A 492 -5.75 33.42 -2.72
N HIS A 493 -4.93 32.45 -3.12
CA HIS A 493 -4.53 32.26 -4.49
C HIS A 493 -5.72 31.90 -5.39
N LEU A 494 -6.55 30.96 -4.93
CA LEU A 494 -7.78 30.57 -5.63
C LEU A 494 -8.78 31.74 -5.73
N ALA A 495 -8.93 32.54 -4.69
CA ALA A 495 -9.79 33.72 -4.71
C ALA A 495 -9.36 34.76 -5.76
N ARG A 496 -8.07 34.88 -6.06
CA ARG A 496 -7.58 35.72 -7.18
C ARG A 496 -7.98 35.17 -8.55
N ILE A 497 -8.12 33.84 -8.67
CA ILE A 497 -8.47 33.18 -9.92
C ILE A 497 -9.99 33.16 -10.12
N HIS A 498 -10.73 32.75 -9.10
CA HIS A 498 -12.18 32.47 -9.18
C HIS A 498 -13.08 33.62 -8.70
N GLY A 499 -12.51 34.61 -8.00
CA GLY A 499 -13.28 35.57 -7.23
C GLY A 499 -13.63 35.02 -5.83
N ALA A 500 -14.82 35.31 -5.34
CA ALA A 500 -15.25 34.78 -4.03
C ALA A 500 -15.36 33.23 -4.09
N LEU A 501 -14.68 32.58 -3.16
CA LEU A 501 -14.82 31.14 -2.96
C LEU A 501 -16.05 30.86 -2.07
N PRO A 502 -16.76 29.72 -2.25
CA PRO A 502 -17.84 29.35 -1.35
C PRO A 502 -17.31 29.17 0.07
N GLU A 503 -18.09 29.60 1.06
CA GLU A 503 -17.77 29.26 2.45
C GLU A 503 -17.81 27.74 2.59
N PRO A 504 -16.76 27.11 3.14
CA PRO A 504 -16.77 25.69 3.37
C PRO A 504 -17.91 25.38 4.34
N ALA A 505 -18.92 24.63 3.87
CA ALA A 505 -19.92 24.06 4.75
C ALA A 505 -19.19 23.28 5.85
N ALA A 506 -19.64 23.39 7.11
CA ALA A 506 -19.09 22.60 8.20
C ALA A 506 -19.04 21.15 7.72
N THR A 507 -17.84 20.66 7.49
CA THR A 507 -17.61 19.37 6.85
C THR A 507 -18.36 18.32 7.64
N ALA A 508 -19.26 17.59 6.99
CA ALA A 508 -19.49 16.22 7.39
C ALA A 508 -18.13 15.53 7.21
N ALA A 509 -17.32 15.59 8.26
CA ALA A 509 -16.12 14.77 8.34
C ALA A 509 -16.61 13.37 7.92
N LEU A 510 -15.92 12.74 6.97
CA LEU A 510 -16.11 11.31 6.74
C LEU A 510 -16.21 10.73 8.13
N ARG A 511 -17.35 10.13 8.48
CA ARG A 511 -17.46 9.50 9.81
C ARG A 511 -16.19 8.70 9.93
N PRO A 512 -15.37 8.92 10.98
CA PRO A 512 -14.24 8.05 11.18
C PRO A 512 -14.83 6.65 11.09
N GLU A 513 -14.31 5.81 10.20
CA GLU A 513 -14.59 4.38 10.32
C GLU A 513 -14.45 4.10 11.81
N PRO A 514 -15.38 3.33 12.43
CA PRO A 514 -15.16 2.95 13.81
C PRO A 514 -13.73 2.46 13.85
N VAL A 515 -12.87 3.25 14.47
CA VAL A 515 -11.43 2.99 14.55
C VAL A 515 -11.39 1.59 15.09
N ALA A 516 -10.87 0.67 14.29
CA ALA A 516 -10.60 -0.68 14.78
C ALA A 516 -9.89 -0.43 16.11
N PRO A 517 -10.43 -0.92 17.24
CA PRO A 517 -9.98 -0.51 18.55
C PRO A 517 -8.48 -0.56 18.56
N ASP A 518 -7.84 0.52 18.97
CA ASP A 518 -6.38 0.65 19.03
C ASP A 518 -5.84 -0.70 19.46
N PRO A 519 -5.09 -1.44 18.63
CA PRO A 519 -4.63 -2.77 18.97
C PRO A 519 -3.82 -2.77 20.26
N LEU A 520 -3.28 -1.62 20.66
CA LEU A 520 -2.60 -1.38 21.92
C LEU A 520 -3.53 -0.92 23.05
N ALA A 521 -4.77 -0.49 22.76
CA ALA A 521 -5.72 -0.10 23.80
C ALA A 521 -6.06 -1.25 24.75
N LEU A 522 -6.11 -2.47 24.24
CA LEU A 522 -6.28 -3.67 25.06
C LEU A 522 -5.09 -3.88 26.01
N LEU A 523 -3.88 -3.51 25.59
CA LEU A 523 -2.67 -3.65 26.39
C LEU A 523 -2.53 -2.55 27.46
N ARG A 524 -3.31 -1.47 27.35
CA ARG A 524 -3.33 -0.33 28.27
C ARG A 524 -4.43 -0.37 29.32
N ARG A 525 -5.21 -1.45 29.40
CA ARG A 525 -6.33 -1.59 30.36
C ARG A 525 -5.89 -1.58 31.81
N SER A 526 -4.71 -2.14 32.09
CA SER A 526 -4.10 -2.14 33.42
C SER A 526 -2.95 -1.14 33.46
N GLU A 527 -2.79 -0.40 34.59
CA GLU A 527 -1.67 0.51 34.81
C GLU A 527 -0.32 -0.20 34.66
N HIS A 528 -0.19 -1.38 35.21
CA HIS A 528 1.02 -2.18 35.11
C HIS A 528 1.25 -2.71 33.68
N GLY A 529 0.20 -3.08 32.95
CA GLY A 529 0.29 -3.43 31.55
C GLY A 529 0.72 -2.27 30.67
N ALA A 530 0.11 -1.10 30.88
CA ALA A 530 0.50 0.14 30.19
C ALA A 530 1.98 0.50 30.46
N ARG A 531 2.43 0.37 31.71
CA ARG A 531 3.83 0.63 32.11
C ARG A 531 4.81 -0.27 31.36
N LEU A 532 4.53 -1.57 31.22
CA LEU A 532 5.35 -2.47 30.42
C LEU A 532 5.37 -2.07 28.97
N LEU A 533 4.19 -1.79 28.38
CA LEU A 533 4.08 -1.37 26.98
C LEU A 533 4.85 -0.08 26.71
N ASP A 534 4.76 0.91 27.59
CA ASP A 534 5.47 2.18 27.42
C ASP A 534 7.00 2.00 27.47
N ARG A 535 7.50 1.05 28.27
CA ARG A 535 8.93 0.72 28.28
C ARG A 535 9.40 0.06 26.99
N VAL A 536 8.58 -0.80 26.40
CA VAL A 536 8.88 -1.41 25.09
C VAL A 536 8.77 -0.39 23.96
N LEU A 537 7.74 0.45 23.96
CA LEU A 537 7.60 1.55 22.99
C LEU A 537 8.78 2.53 23.04
N ALA A 538 9.29 2.83 24.25
CA ALA A 538 10.45 3.72 24.44
C ALA A 538 11.75 3.17 23.83
N LEU A 539 11.82 1.91 23.48
CA LEU A 539 12.94 1.34 22.72
C LEU A 539 12.98 1.84 21.27
N GLY A 540 11.85 2.31 20.72
CA GLY A 540 11.75 2.73 19.33
C GLY A 540 12.02 1.59 18.33
N GLN A 541 11.86 0.33 18.77
CA GLN A 541 12.13 -0.86 17.98
C GLN A 541 10.82 -1.58 17.62
N PRO A 542 10.79 -2.28 16.48
CA PRO A 542 9.66 -3.10 16.12
C PRO A 542 9.50 -4.26 17.11
N PHE A 543 8.26 -4.59 17.44
CA PHE A 543 7.93 -5.71 18.31
C PHE A 543 6.66 -6.41 17.87
N GLY A 544 6.53 -7.70 18.19
CA GLY A 544 5.27 -8.43 18.06
C GLY A 544 4.42 -8.22 19.30
N SER A 545 3.09 -8.12 19.14
CA SER A 545 2.15 -8.17 20.25
C SER A 545 1.17 -9.33 20.06
N GLU A 546 0.87 -10.05 21.14
CA GLU A 546 -0.07 -11.16 21.13
C GLU A 546 -0.93 -11.13 22.38
N GLY A 547 -2.25 -11.28 22.21
CA GLY A 547 -3.18 -11.39 23.32
C GLY A 547 -3.36 -12.85 23.79
N SER A 548 -3.78 -13.04 25.02
CA SER A 548 -4.20 -14.36 25.49
C SER A 548 -5.38 -14.30 26.45
N ILE A 549 -6.14 -15.40 26.51
CA ILE A 549 -7.17 -15.64 27.53
C ILE A 549 -6.86 -16.92 28.27
N LYS A 550 -6.99 -16.90 29.61
CA LYS A 550 -6.73 -18.06 30.48
C LYS A 550 -7.95 -18.36 31.34
N ALA A 551 -8.38 -19.60 31.31
CA ALA A 551 -9.37 -20.13 32.22
C ALA A 551 -8.69 -20.92 33.36
N ALA A 552 -9.02 -20.60 34.61
CA ALA A 552 -8.57 -21.32 35.81
C ALA A 552 -9.51 -21.02 36.97
N GLY A 553 -9.87 -22.06 37.75
CA GLY A 553 -10.68 -21.92 38.97
C GLY A 553 -12.03 -21.24 38.76
N GLY A 554 -12.72 -21.53 37.64
CA GLY A 554 -14.04 -20.98 37.30
C GLY A 554 -14.02 -19.56 36.76
N ARG A 555 -12.86 -18.98 36.47
CA ARG A 555 -12.70 -17.60 35.99
C ARG A 555 -11.96 -17.51 34.69
N LEU A 556 -12.32 -16.51 33.85
CA LEU A 556 -11.61 -16.16 32.63
C LEU A 556 -10.79 -14.90 32.88
N GLN A 557 -9.49 -14.94 32.52
CA GLN A 557 -8.55 -13.82 32.60
C GLN A 557 -8.21 -13.39 31.17
N ALA A 558 -8.55 -12.16 30.80
CA ALA A 558 -8.37 -11.61 29.46
C ALA A 558 -7.32 -10.51 29.39
N ASP A 559 -6.93 -9.89 30.51
CA ASP A 559 -5.93 -8.83 30.57
C ASP A 559 -4.52 -9.44 30.61
N ARG A 560 -4.14 -10.03 29.49
CA ARG A 560 -2.90 -10.78 29.33
C ARG A 560 -2.37 -10.59 27.92
N PHE A 561 -1.06 -10.34 27.83
CA PHE A 561 -0.38 -10.19 26.54
C PHE A 561 1.10 -10.54 26.60
N LEU A 562 1.68 -10.75 25.43
CA LEU A 562 3.12 -10.88 25.19
C LEU A 562 3.58 -9.80 24.20
N LEU A 563 4.76 -9.25 24.43
CA LEU A 563 5.47 -8.36 23.53
C LEU A 563 6.78 -9.04 23.12
N SER A 564 6.96 -9.33 21.85
CA SER A 564 8.07 -10.14 21.33
C SER A 564 9.07 -9.25 20.61
N LEU A 565 10.34 -9.35 20.98
CA LEU A 565 11.46 -8.56 20.45
C LEU A 565 12.53 -9.49 19.91
N HIS A 566 12.92 -9.33 18.65
CA HIS A 566 14.06 -10.05 18.11
C HIS A 566 15.35 -9.48 18.67
N ARG A 567 16.32 -10.33 19.04
CA ARG A 567 17.58 -9.90 19.65
C ARG A 567 18.32 -8.85 18.83
N THR A 568 18.35 -9.02 17.51
CA THR A 568 19.03 -8.09 16.58
C THR A 568 18.46 -6.66 16.62
N ALA A 569 17.19 -6.49 17.01
CA ALA A 569 16.57 -5.19 17.16
C ALA A 569 17.00 -4.44 18.44
N LEU A 570 17.69 -5.10 19.38
CA LEU A 570 18.04 -4.57 20.69
C LEU A 570 19.48 -4.02 20.79
N GLY A 571 20.18 -3.95 19.66
CA GLY A 571 21.54 -3.40 19.58
C GLY A 571 22.65 -4.35 20.07
N LEU A 572 23.81 -3.77 20.40
CA LEU A 572 25.02 -4.54 20.75
C LEU A 572 24.94 -5.24 22.11
N ASP A 573 24.11 -4.72 23.04
CA ASP A 573 23.96 -5.28 24.38
C ASP A 573 22.48 -5.47 24.75
N PRO A 574 21.84 -6.51 24.21
CA PRO A 574 20.43 -6.80 24.49
C PRO A 574 20.19 -7.13 25.97
N GLY A 575 21.15 -7.78 26.64
CA GLY A 575 21.11 -8.09 28.07
C GLY A 575 20.97 -6.83 28.93
N ARG A 576 21.78 -5.81 28.63
CA ARG A 576 21.70 -4.51 29.32
C ARG A 576 20.37 -3.78 29.02
N THR A 577 19.92 -3.82 27.77
CA THR A 577 18.71 -3.12 27.34
C THR A 577 17.47 -3.70 27.99
N VAL A 578 17.22 -5.00 27.86
CA VAL A 578 16.02 -5.68 28.42
C VAL A 578 16.17 -5.90 29.92
N GLY A 579 17.40 -6.17 30.42
CA GLY A 579 17.67 -6.28 31.84
C GLY A 579 17.35 -5.00 32.62
N ARG A 580 17.59 -3.81 32.02
CA ARG A 580 17.16 -2.53 32.59
C ARG A 580 15.64 -2.41 32.67
N ILE A 581 14.91 -2.78 31.61
CA ILE A 581 13.44 -2.78 31.64
C ILE A 581 12.93 -3.72 32.71
N ALA A 582 13.48 -4.93 32.80
CA ALA A 582 13.09 -5.91 33.80
C ALA A 582 13.38 -5.41 35.24
N ALA A 583 14.53 -4.74 35.46
CA ALA A 583 14.87 -4.14 36.74
C ALA A 583 13.92 -2.99 37.12
N GLU A 584 13.58 -2.10 36.17
CA GLU A 584 12.60 -1.01 36.37
C GLU A 584 11.19 -1.55 36.68
N LEU A 585 10.89 -2.76 36.23
CA LEU A 585 9.64 -3.47 36.51
C LEU A 585 9.72 -4.38 37.77
N GLY A 586 10.85 -4.33 38.50
CA GLY A 586 11.00 -5.00 39.79
C GLY A 586 11.79 -6.32 39.76
N LEU A 587 12.37 -6.74 38.65
CA LEU A 587 13.27 -7.90 38.57
C LEU A 587 14.72 -7.43 38.84
N ALA A 588 15.13 -7.44 40.08
CA ALA A 588 16.45 -6.96 40.51
C ALA A 588 17.27 -8.07 41.23
N GLY A 589 18.48 -7.75 41.63
CA GLY A 589 19.35 -8.68 42.38
C GLY A 589 19.91 -9.85 41.52
N PRO A 590 20.24 -10.99 42.18
CA PRO A 590 20.88 -12.12 41.50
C PRO A 590 20.09 -12.68 40.31
N ALA A 591 18.76 -12.77 40.47
CA ALA A 591 17.86 -13.26 39.41
C ALA A 591 17.81 -12.32 38.20
N GLY A 592 17.89 -10.99 38.42
CA GLY A 592 18.00 -10.02 37.34
C GLY A 592 19.34 -10.14 36.58
N ALA A 593 20.44 -10.40 37.28
CA ALA A 593 21.74 -10.62 36.68
C ALA A 593 21.77 -11.92 35.86
N GLU A 594 21.16 -12.98 36.37
CA GLU A 594 21.02 -14.26 35.67
C GLU A 594 20.18 -14.12 34.39
N ALA A 595 19.05 -13.40 34.47
CA ALA A 595 18.20 -13.12 33.32
C ALA A 595 18.97 -12.31 32.25
N ALA A 596 19.72 -11.28 32.66
CA ALA A 596 20.53 -10.46 31.75
C ALA A 596 21.63 -11.31 31.05
N ALA A 597 22.24 -12.24 31.75
CA ALA A 597 23.21 -13.18 31.17
C ALA A 597 22.55 -14.13 30.15
N ALA A 598 21.39 -14.68 30.47
CA ALA A 598 20.64 -15.57 29.59
C ALA A 598 20.24 -14.88 28.27
N ILE A 599 19.89 -13.59 28.32
CA ILE A 599 19.51 -12.78 27.16
C ILE A 599 20.60 -12.69 26.11
N GLN A 600 21.87 -12.70 26.48
CA GLN A 600 23.01 -12.57 25.53
C GLN A 600 23.03 -13.67 24.46
N GLY A 601 22.55 -14.86 24.77
CA GLY A 601 22.48 -16.00 23.85
C GLY A 601 21.12 -16.24 23.21
N ALA A 602 20.13 -15.39 23.48
CA ALA A 602 18.76 -15.56 22.98
C ALA A 602 18.61 -15.23 21.51
N ASP A 603 17.61 -15.81 20.88
CA ASP A 603 17.17 -15.44 19.51
C ASP A 603 16.02 -14.43 19.59
N ILE A 604 15.03 -14.70 20.45
CA ILE A 604 13.84 -13.86 20.67
C ILE A 604 13.64 -13.65 22.17
N LEU A 605 13.11 -12.49 22.52
CA LEU A 605 12.74 -12.13 23.88
C LEU A 605 11.25 -11.77 23.93
N HIS A 606 10.52 -12.34 24.92
CA HIS A 606 9.13 -11.98 25.11
C HIS A 606 8.93 -11.37 26.49
N LEU A 607 8.42 -10.15 26.51
CA LEU A 607 7.97 -9.49 27.73
C LEU A 607 6.46 -9.67 27.88
N GLY A 608 6.02 -10.30 28.94
CA GLY A 608 4.62 -10.63 29.17
C GLY A 608 4.03 -9.92 30.38
N PHE A 609 2.74 -9.71 30.31
CA PHE A 609 1.92 -9.19 31.40
C PHE A 609 0.69 -10.07 31.63
N GLU A 610 0.32 -10.20 32.90
CA GLU A 610 -0.90 -10.88 33.33
C GLU A 610 -1.45 -10.16 34.56
N ASP A 611 -2.71 -9.75 34.52
CA ASP A 611 -3.43 -9.25 35.67
C ASP A 611 -4.45 -10.30 36.11
N GLY A 612 -4.38 -10.70 37.37
CA GLY A 612 -5.18 -11.78 37.89
C GLY A 612 -5.49 -11.66 39.38
N PRO A 613 -6.18 -12.59 39.98
CA PRO A 613 -6.57 -12.55 41.41
C PRO A 613 -5.39 -12.41 42.37
N GLY A 614 -4.18 -12.80 41.94
CA GLY A 614 -2.94 -12.66 42.72
C GLY A 614 -2.25 -11.30 42.55
N GLY A 615 -2.80 -10.40 41.77
CA GLY A 615 -2.24 -9.13 41.38
C GLY A 615 -1.43 -9.22 40.07
N PRO A 616 -0.82 -8.09 39.64
CA PRO A 616 -0.04 -7.99 38.45
C PRO A 616 1.20 -8.89 38.45
N LEU A 617 1.44 -9.54 37.31
CA LEU A 617 2.57 -10.45 37.12
C LEU A 617 3.27 -10.10 35.80
N TYR A 618 4.54 -9.77 35.89
CA TYR A 618 5.41 -9.63 34.73
C TYR A 618 6.11 -10.94 34.40
N LYS A 619 6.45 -11.09 33.10
CA LYS A 619 7.14 -12.28 32.59
C LYS A 619 8.21 -11.86 31.61
N LEU A 620 9.34 -12.51 31.66
CA LEU A 620 10.40 -12.41 30.66
C LEU A 620 10.71 -13.82 30.16
N TYR A 621 10.46 -14.09 28.89
CA TYR A 621 10.85 -15.33 28.24
C TYR A 621 12.11 -15.05 27.41
N VAL A 622 13.08 -15.90 27.59
CA VAL A 622 14.31 -15.94 26.79
C VAL A 622 14.21 -17.17 25.90
N GLU A 623 14.20 -16.98 24.58
CA GLU A 623 13.99 -18.04 23.59
C GLU A 623 15.29 -18.34 22.84
N TRP A 624 15.61 -19.65 22.71
CA TRP A 624 16.70 -20.23 21.94
C TRP A 624 16.14 -21.18 20.89
N SER A 625 15.55 -20.65 19.83
CA SER A 625 14.92 -21.46 18.77
C SER A 625 15.91 -22.07 17.79
N ALA A 626 17.06 -21.46 17.60
CA ALA A 626 18.03 -21.85 16.57
C ALA A 626 18.52 -23.31 16.67
N GLU A 627 18.68 -23.86 17.88
CA GLU A 627 19.06 -25.26 18.06
C GLU A 627 17.92 -26.21 17.74
N ALA A 628 16.71 -25.90 18.22
CA ALA A 628 15.53 -26.66 17.91
C ALA A 628 15.26 -26.70 16.40
N ASP A 629 15.42 -25.58 15.73
CA ASP A 629 15.28 -25.46 14.28
C ASP A 629 16.31 -26.28 13.50
N ARG A 630 17.57 -26.24 13.92
CA ARG A 630 18.60 -27.08 13.29
C ARG A 630 18.25 -28.56 13.38
N ARG A 631 17.87 -29.05 14.57
CA ARG A 631 17.49 -30.44 14.77
C ARG A 631 16.20 -30.79 14.04
N TRP A 632 15.23 -29.87 14.00
CA TRP A 632 14.01 -30.06 13.21
C TRP A 632 14.33 -30.34 11.74
N ARG A 633 15.21 -29.52 11.15
CA ARG A 633 15.61 -29.65 9.74
C ARG A 633 16.49 -30.88 9.45
N ALA A 634 17.30 -31.28 10.41
CA ALA A 634 18.16 -32.46 10.27
C ALA A 634 17.36 -33.78 10.28
N GLY A 635 16.14 -33.73 10.77
CA GLY A 635 15.30 -34.93 10.92
C GLY A 635 15.52 -35.71 12.22
N PRO A 636 14.81 -36.81 12.43
CA PRO A 636 14.89 -37.61 13.68
C PRO A 636 16.23 -38.37 13.78
N GLU A 637 16.87 -38.26 14.97
CA GLU A 637 18.07 -39.03 15.31
C GLU A 637 17.78 -40.01 16.48
N PRO A 638 18.39 -41.23 16.49
CA PRO A 638 18.23 -42.16 17.56
C PRO A 638 18.78 -41.62 18.92
N GLY A 639 17.96 -41.59 19.94
CA GLY A 639 18.38 -41.14 21.27
C GLY A 639 18.42 -39.63 21.45
N GLU A 640 17.72 -38.84 20.60
CA GLU A 640 17.58 -37.39 20.75
C GLU A 640 17.15 -37.00 22.15
N ARG A 641 17.83 -36.01 22.75
CA ARG A 641 17.47 -35.43 24.04
C ARG A 641 16.59 -34.19 23.85
N PRO A 642 15.67 -33.95 24.81
CA PRO A 642 14.87 -32.71 24.79
C PRO A 642 15.73 -31.45 24.69
N VAL A 643 15.28 -30.47 23.95
CA VAL A 643 15.97 -29.18 23.75
C VAL A 643 15.29 -28.12 24.59
N LEU A 644 16.06 -27.38 25.39
CA LEU A 644 15.54 -26.19 26.06
C LEU A 644 15.30 -25.10 25.02
N VAL A 645 14.03 -24.68 24.86
CA VAL A 645 13.61 -23.65 23.90
C VAL A 645 13.37 -22.32 24.61
N HIS A 646 12.67 -22.32 25.76
CA HIS A 646 12.44 -21.10 26.52
C HIS A 646 12.80 -21.26 28.00
N ARG A 647 13.31 -20.15 28.56
CA ARG A 647 13.39 -19.94 30.00
C ARG A 647 12.57 -18.72 30.38
N ALA A 648 11.58 -18.86 31.22
CA ALA A 648 10.70 -17.81 31.63
C ALA A 648 10.93 -17.41 33.08
N TYR A 649 11.14 -16.13 33.33
CA TYR A 649 11.16 -15.50 34.65
C TYR A 649 9.82 -14.85 34.90
N LYS A 650 9.19 -15.11 36.06
CA LYS A 650 7.88 -14.55 36.42
C LYS A 650 7.97 -13.91 37.80
N TRP A 651 7.59 -12.66 37.91
CA TRP A 651 7.65 -11.90 39.18
C TRP A 651 6.47 -10.94 39.31
N SER A 652 6.12 -10.63 40.56
CA SER A 652 5.12 -9.60 40.87
C SER A 652 5.81 -8.30 41.26
N PRO A 653 5.42 -7.14 40.72
CA PRO A 653 5.95 -5.85 41.17
C PRO A 653 5.53 -5.47 42.61
N LEU A 654 4.54 -6.19 43.16
CA LEU A 654 4.00 -5.91 44.47
C LEU A 654 4.59 -6.79 45.60
N LYS A 655 5.39 -7.78 45.22
CA LYS A 655 5.95 -8.74 46.19
C LYS A 655 7.47 -8.84 46.01
N ALA A 656 8.22 -8.55 47.07
CA ALA A 656 9.66 -8.78 47.13
C ALA A 656 9.94 -10.27 47.30
N ALA A 657 9.67 -11.09 46.28
CA ALA A 657 9.97 -12.54 46.28
C ALA A 657 10.82 -12.89 45.08
N ASP A 658 11.61 -13.94 45.17
CA ASP A 658 12.38 -14.44 44.06
C ASP A 658 11.47 -14.79 42.86
N PRO A 659 11.90 -14.48 41.63
CA PRO A 659 11.13 -14.80 40.45
C PRO A 659 11.00 -16.31 40.31
N VAL A 660 9.88 -16.75 39.77
CA VAL A 660 9.69 -18.16 39.44
C VAL A 660 10.26 -18.42 38.07
N VAL A 661 11.08 -19.42 37.97
CA VAL A 661 11.66 -19.87 36.71
C VAL A 661 10.86 -21.05 36.16
N THR A 662 10.47 -20.96 34.89
CA THR A 662 9.81 -22.02 34.12
C THR A 662 10.65 -22.37 32.91
N LEU A 663 10.97 -23.66 32.74
CA LEU A 663 11.73 -24.16 31.59
C LEU A 663 10.78 -24.81 30.58
N TYR A 664 10.95 -24.49 29.30
CA TYR A 664 10.17 -25.06 28.21
C TYR A 664 11.10 -25.89 27.32
N HIS A 665 10.82 -27.19 27.25
CA HIS A 665 11.61 -28.13 26.46
C HIS A 665 10.81 -28.66 25.28
N TRP A 666 11.45 -28.74 24.13
CA TRP A 666 10.96 -29.48 22.98
C TRP A 666 11.46 -30.94 23.09
N PRO A 667 10.57 -31.95 23.26
CA PRO A 667 10.95 -33.34 23.38
C PRO A 667 11.23 -34.01 22.01
N CYS A 668 11.53 -33.24 20.99
CA CYS A 668 11.87 -33.67 19.61
C CYS A 668 10.73 -34.40 18.89
N LEU A 669 9.48 -34.14 19.23
CA LEU A 669 8.30 -34.69 18.55
C LEU A 669 7.97 -33.87 17.29
N ARG A 670 7.80 -34.55 16.15
CA ARG A 670 7.69 -33.94 14.83
C ARG A 670 6.36 -34.16 14.11
N SER A 671 5.44 -34.89 14.73
CA SER A 671 4.12 -35.15 14.13
C SER A 671 3.01 -35.08 15.14
N PRO A 672 1.77 -34.76 14.77
CA PRO A 672 0.60 -34.80 15.65
C PRO A 672 0.39 -36.16 16.30
N ASP A 673 0.76 -37.28 15.63
CA ASP A 673 0.64 -38.61 16.15
C ASP A 673 1.67 -38.93 17.22
N GLU A 674 2.91 -38.44 17.04
CA GLU A 674 3.94 -38.59 18.09
C GLU A 674 3.58 -37.78 19.32
N ILE A 675 3.09 -36.55 19.14
CA ILE A 675 2.65 -35.68 20.22
C ILE A 675 1.49 -36.35 21.00
N ALA A 676 0.49 -36.88 20.30
CA ALA A 676 -0.64 -37.54 20.92
C ALA A 676 -0.21 -38.76 21.76
N ARG A 677 0.61 -39.65 21.20
CA ARG A 677 1.15 -40.80 21.92
C ARG A 677 2.02 -40.42 23.14
N HIS A 678 2.74 -39.33 23.02
CA HIS A 678 3.56 -38.82 24.11
C HIS A 678 2.71 -38.25 25.25
N LEU A 679 1.69 -37.48 24.91
CA LEU A 679 0.73 -36.93 25.86
C LEU A 679 -0.02 -38.04 26.60
N ASP A 680 -0.45 -39.10 25.91
CA ASP A 680 -1.12 -40.27 26.53
C ASP A 680 -0.26 -40.90 27.62
N ARG A 681 1.02 -41.11 27.38
CA ARG A 681 1.96 -41.69 28.37
C ARG A 681 2.30 -40.73 29.52
N HIS A 682 2.36 -39.44 29.27
CA HIS A 682 2.83 -38.45 30.26
C HIS A 682 1.74 -38.04 31.25
N LEU A 683 0.50 -37.97 30.78
CA LEU A 683 -0.65 -37.58 31.61
C LEU A 683 -1.29 -38.76 32.33
N GLU A 684 -1.11 -40.01 31.85
CA GLU A 684 -1.53 -41.23 32.58
C GLU A 684 -0.73 -41.48 33.86
N GLN A 685 0.51 -40.95 33.95
CA GLN A 685 1.37 -41.08 35.14
C GLN A 685 1.06 -40.11 36.29
N GLY A 686 0.17 -39.11 36.06
CA GLY A 686 -0.22 -38.08 37.03
C GLY A 686 -1.72 -37.87 37.19
N ALA A 687 -2.53 -38.85 36.81
CA ALA A 687 -3.96 -38.70 36.56
C ALA A 687 -4.84 -38.68 37.81
N GLU A 688 -5.28 -37.49 38.18
CA GLU A 688 -6.64 -37.25 38.71
C GLU A 688 -7.37 -36.38 37.68
N ALA A 689 -8.68 -36.16 37.83
CA ALA A 689 -9.61 -35.55 36.83
C ALA A 689 -9.09 -34.34 36.00
N THR A 690 -8.02 -33.72 36.44
CA THR A 690 -7.37 -32.54 35.88
C THR A 690 -6.53 -32.82 34.61
N GLY A 691 -5.89 -34.01 34.59
CA GLY A 691 -5.16 -34.45 33.37
C GLY A 691 -6.10 -34.74 32.22
N ALA A 692 -7.34 -35.14 32.50
CA ALA A 692 -8.35 -35.47 31.49
C ALA A 692 -8.77 -34.25 30.65
N ILE A 693 -8.90 -33.05 31.24
CA ILE A 693 -9.28 -31.82 30.51
C ILE A 693 -8.15 -31.39 29.56
N ALA A 694 -6.92 -31.36 30.06
CA ALA A 694 -5.74 -30.96 29.27
C ALA A 694 -5.50 -31.96 28.13
N LEU A 695 -5.60 -33.27 28.39
CA LEU A 695 -5.42 -34.33 27.40
C LEU A 695 -6.54 -34.33 26.36
N GLY A 696 -7.79 -34.17 26.78
CA GLY A 696 -8.95 -34.08 25.90
C GLY A 696 -8.82 -32.92 24.92
N LEU A 697 -8.48 -31.73 25.42
CA LEU A 697 -8.24 -30.55 24.59
C LEU A 697 -7.11 -30.77 23.61
N ALA A 698 -5.98 -31.31 24.06
CA ALA A 698 -4.84 -31.55 23.14
C ALA A 698 -5.20 -32.51 22.01
N ARG A 699 -5.92 -33.63 22.33
CA ARG A 699 -6.38 -34.60 21.32
C ARG A 699 -7.31 -33.93 20.29
N GLU A 700 -8.26 -33.12 20.75
CA GLU A 700 -9.18 -32.39 19.85
C GLU A 700 -8.44 -31.41 18.95
N VAL A 701 -7.55 -30.58 19.50
CA VAL A 701 -6.76 -29.61 18.74
C VAL A 701 -5.86 -30.31 17.72
N LEU A 702 -5.17 -31.39 18.10
CA LEU A 702 -4.34 -32.19 17.19
C LEU A 702 -5.18 -32.85 16.09
N GLY A 703 -6.40 -33.29 16.40
CA GLY A 703 -7.37 -33.81 15.42
C GLY A 703 -7.75 -32.73 14.38
N ILE A 704 -8.01 -31.49 14.83
CA ILE A 704 -8.31 -30.35 13.97
C ILE A 704 -7.09 -30.00 13.10
N VAL A 705 -5.90 -30.01 13.68
CA VAL A 705 -4.64 -29.76 12.92
C VAL A 705 -4.46 -30.80 11.82
N ARG A 706 -4.68 -32.08 12.09
CA ARG A 706 -4.62 -33.13 11.05
C ARG A 706 -5.63 -32.93 9.94
N ALA A 707 -6.84 -32.50 10.28
CA ALA A 707 -7.93 -32.37 9.30
C ALA A 707 -7.85 -31.10 8.46
N ARG A 708 -7.34 -30.00 9.02
CA ARG A 708 -7.46 -28.64 8.45
C ARG A 708 -6.16 -27.83 8.43
N GLY A 709 -5.14 -28.24 9.17
CA GLY A 709 -3.87 -27.53 9.27
C GLY A 709 -3.02 -27.67 7.99
N ARG A 710 -2.30 -26.61 7.65
CA ARG A 710 -1.37 -26.59 6.51
C ARG A 710 0.07 -26.88 6.90
N GLY A 711 0.39 -26.80 8.19
CA GLY A 711 1.72 -27.01 8.77
C GLY A 711 1.67 -27.89 10.02
N LEU A 712 2.82 -28.15 10.61
CA LEU A 712 2.97 -29.00 11.77
C LEU A 712 2.99 -28.19 13.07
N PRO A 713 2.36 -28.67 14.17
CA PRO A 713 2.42 -28.03 15.46
C PRO A 713 3.77 -28.32 16.13
N HIS A 714 4.27 -27.36 16.91
CA HIS A 714 5.40 -27.58 17.83
C HIS A 714 4.85 -27.80 19.24
N TYR A 715 5.32 -28.84 19.88
CA TYR A 715 4.92 -29.22 21.24
C TYR A 715 6.05 -28.92 22.23
N LEU A 716 5.74 -28.19 23.29
CA LEU A 716 6.68 -27.87 24.35
C LEU A 716 6.14 -28.39 25.71
N GLU A 717 7.02 -28.88 26.54
CA GLU A 717 6.74 -29.20 27.95
C GLU A 717 7.23 -28.04 28.82
N ALA A 718 6.37 -27.54 29.72
CA ALA A 718 6.73 -26.50 30.66
C ALA A 718 6.79 -27.07 32.09
N ARG A 719 7.98 -26.91 32.72
CA ARG A 719 8.26 -27.35 34.09
C ARG A 719 8.78 -26.22 34.95
N GLU A 720 8.45 -26.18 36.22
CA GLU A 720 9.02 -25.23 37.19
C GLU A 720 9.97 -25.98 38.12
N GLU A 721 11.12 -25.36 38.41
CA GLU A 721 12.09 -25.90 39.36
C GLU A 721 12.30 -24.91 40.53
N PRO A 722 12.07 -25.33 41.80
CA PRO A 722 11.34 -26.55 42.23
C PRO A 722 9.82 -26.31 42.23
N GLY A 723 9.02 -27.27 41.75
CA GLY A 723 7.56 -27.13 41.77
C GLY A 723 6.79 -28.25 41.08
N PRO A 724 5.51 -28.46 41.44
CA PRO A 724 4.67 -29.51 40.86
C PRO A 724 4.12 -29.17 39.47
N ARG A 725 4.46 -28.02 38.88
CA ARG A 725 3.89 -27.60 37.60
C ARG A 725 4.25 -28.57 36.49
N LEU A 726 3.25 -29.07 35.80
CA LEU A 726 3.35 -29.85 34.59
C LEU A 726 2.31 -29.33 33.60
N SER A 727 2.76 -28.76 32.51
CA SER A 727 1.86 -28.27 31.46
C SER A 727 2.51 -28.40 30.11
N TYR A 728 1.70 -28.45 29.07
CA TYR A 728 2.17 -28.37 27.69
C TYR A 728 1.80 -27.04 27.07
N ASP A 729 2.51 -26.72 25.98
CA ASP A 729 2.24 -25.64 25.08
C ASP A 729 2.30 -26.16 23.64
N LEU A 730 1.18 -26.06 22.91
CA LEU A 730 1.09 -26.35 21.47
C LEU A 730 1.22 -25.05 20.70
N ASN A 731 2.36 -24.81 20.07
CA ASN A 731 2.56 -23.73 19.13
C ASN A 731 1.92 -24.11 17.79
N LEU A 732 0.98 -23.32 17.33
CA LEU A 732 0.10 -23.60 16.20
C LEU A 732 0.23 -22.59 15.06
N TYR A 733 1.16 -21.64 15.12
CA TYR A 733 1.32 -20.61 14.08
C TYR A 733 1.49 -21.20 12.69
N ALA A 734 2.33 -22.22 12.55
CA ALA A 734 2.59 -22.87 11.27
C ALA A 734 1.36 -23.56 10.65
N THR A 735 0.32 -23.84 11.47
CA THR A 735 -0.87 -24.53 10.99
C THR A 735 -1.82 -23.65 10.16
N GLY A 736 -1.69 -22.32 10.25
CA GLY A 736 -2.54 -21.34 9.57
C GLY A 736 -4.01 -21.37 10.03
N LEU A 737 -4.30 -21.97 11.18
CA LEU A 737 -5.64 -22.02 11.75
C LEU A 737 -6.01 -20.69 12.42
N THR A 738 -7.31 -20.40 12.50
CA THR A 738 -7.88 -19.29 13.26
C THR A 738 -8.55 -19.81 14.53
N VAL A 739 -8.85 -18.93 15.47
CA VAL A 739 -9.58 -19.27 16.70
C VAL A 739 -10.91 -19.96 16.39
N ALA A 740 -11.58 -19.59 15.30
CA ALA A 740 -12.80 -20.24 14.82
C ALA A 740 -12.66 -21.77 14.65
N ALA A 741 -11.47 -22.24 14.28
CA ALA A 741 -11.24 -23.67 14.06
C ALA A 741 -11.26 -24.49 15.37
N VAL A 742 -10.91 -23.89 16.51
CA VAL A 742 -10.81 -24.53 17.83
C VAL A 742 -11.87 -24.02 18.81
N GLU A 743 -12.77 -23.15 18.37
CA GLU A 743 -13.76 -22.44 19.21
C GLU A 743 -14.57 -23.40 20.09
N GLU A 744 -15.12 -24.49 19.51
CA GLU A 744 -15.92 -25.48 20.24
C GLU A 744 -15.10 -26.29 21.24
N ALA A 745 -13.88 -26.70 20.89
CA ALA A 745 -12.96 -27.41 21.76
C ALA A 745 -12.58 -26.55 22.98
N MET A 746 -12.26 -25.28 22.72
CA MET A 746 -11.93 -24.31 23.77
C MET A 746 -13.13 -24.00 24.67
N ALA A 747 -14.33 -23.85 24.12
CA ALA A 747 -15.54 -23.62 24.90
C ALA A 747 -15.83 -24.80 25.85
N ARG A 748 -15.71 -26.06 25.39
CA ARG A 748 -15.82 -27.25 26.22
C ARG A 748 -14.78 -27.27 27.33
N ALA A 749 -13.53 -26.96 26.99
CA ALA A 749 -12.45 -26.95 27.98
C ALA A 749 -12.67 -25.85 29.05
N PHE A 750 -13.10 -24.68 28.67
CA PHE A 750 -13.41 -23.57 29.59
C PHE A 750 -14.60 -23.91 30.49
N ALA A 751 -15.66 -24.50 29.92
CA ALA A 751 -16.80 -24.97 30.71
C ALA A 751 -16.42 -26.06 31.72
N ALA A 752 -15.55 -27.01 31.35
CA ALA A 752 -15.02 -28.04 32.25
C ALA A 752 -14.19 -27.44 33.39
N LEU A 753 -13.60 -26.27 33.21
CA LEU A 753 -12.91 -25.49 34.25
C LEU A 753 -13.86 -24.59 35.08
N GLY A 754 -15.18 -24.66 34.85
CA GLY A 754 -16.18 -23.90 35.58
C GLY A 754 -16.43 -22.49 35.09
N VAL A 755 -15.92 -22.10 33.91
CA VAL A 755 -16.19 -20.79 33.31
C VAL A 755 -17.61 -20.74 32.74
N PRO A 756 -18.43 -19.71 33.05
CA PRO A 756 -19.77 -19.58 32.50
C PRO A 756 -19.81 -19.65 30.99
N PRO A 757 -20.70 -20.44 30.35
CA PRO A 757 -20.72 -20.59 28.89
C PRO A 757 -20.90 -19.27 28.11
N ALA A 758 -21.70 -18.33 28.64
CA ALA A 758 -21.89 -17.02 28.01
C ALA A 758 -20.61 -16.19 28.02
N GLU A 759 -19.83 -16.21 29.11
CA GLU A 759 -18.55 -15.51 29.22
C GLU A 759 -17.51 -16.13 28.28
N ALA A 760 -17.39 -17.47 28.30
CA ALA A 760 -16.50 -18.21 27.41
C ALA A 760 -16.84 -17.93 25.91
N GLY A 761 -18.13 -18.01 25.55
CA GLY A 761 -18.60 -17.77 24.20
C GLY A 761 -18.32 -16.34 23.73
N ALA A 762 -18.57 -15.32 24.54
CA ALA A 762 -18.29 -13.93 24.20
C ALA A 762 -16.78 -13.67 23.98
N ALA A 763 -15.92 -14.25 24.85
CA ALA A 763 -14.48 -14.09 24.76
C ALA A 763 -13.88 -14.77 23.51
N LEU A 764 -14.39 -15.93 23.12
CA LEU A 764 -13.97 -16.66 21.92
C LEU A 764 -14.51 -15.99 20.65
N ALA A 765 -15.76 -15.56 20.64
CA ALA A 765 -16.39 -14.86 19.51
C ALA A 765 -15.66 -13.57 19.17
N ALA A 766 -15.22 -12.81 20.17
CA ALA A 766 -14.43 -11.58 19.98
C ALA A 766 -13.08 -11.81 19.28
N ARG A 767 -12.57 -13.03 19.28
CA ARG A 767 -11.26 -13.44 18.73
C ARG A 767 -11.37 -14.37 17.52
N ARG A 768 -12.58 -14.68 17.08
CA ARG A 768 -12.90 -15.74 16.11
C ARG A 768 -12.08 -15.67 14.82
N GLY A 769 -11.83 -14.46 14.31
CA GLY A 769 -11.04 -14.21 13.10
C GLY A 769 -9.53 -14.13 13.33
N GLU A 770 -9.06 -14.13 14.57
CA GLU A 770 -7.64 -14.00 14.88
C GLU A 770 -6.88 -15.29 14.53
N THR A 771 -5.62 -15.14 14.05
CA THR A 771 -4.72 -16.28 13.86
C THR A 771 -4.47 -16.96 15.20
N LEU A 772 -4.58 -18.28 15.21
CA LEU A 772 -4.32 -19.12 16.37
C LEU A 772 -2.81 -19.22 16.61
N GLY A 773 -2.37 -18.76 17.77
CA GLY A 773 -0.96 -18.79 18.18
C GLY A 773 -0.63 -20.06 18.95
N HIS A 774 -1.04 -20.11 20.22
CA HIS A 774 -0.75 -21.25 21.12
C HIS A 774 -1.99 -21.72 21.84
N VAL A 775 -1.99 -23.01 22.19
CA VAL A 775 -2.90 -23.59 23.17
C VAL A 775 -2.06 -24.27 24.24
N ALA A 776 -2.14 -23.74 25.47
CA ALA A 776 -1.42 -24.31 26.63
C ALA A 776 -2.40 -24.79 27.67
N ALA A 777 -2.16 -25.98 28.27
CA ALA A 777 -2.98 -26.51 29.33
C ALA A 777 -2.17 -27.40 30.29
N GLY A 778 -2.70 -27.61 31.49
CA GLY A 778 -2.10 -28.46 32.55
C GLY A 778 -2.43 -27.98 33.95
N LEU A 779 -1.55 -28.26 34.89
CA LEU A 779 -1.63 -27.83 36.29
C LEU A 779 -0.79 -26.56 36.50
N GLY A 780 -1.38 -25.57 37.16
CA GLY A 780 -0.68 -24.39 37.66
C GLY A 780 0.18 -24.75 38.88
N ARG A 781 0.94 -23.76 39.37
CA ARG A 781 1.77 -23.90 40.60
C ARG A 781 0.97 -24.24 41.85
N ASP A 782 -0.25 -23.75 41.95
CA ASP A 782 -1.24 -23.94 42.99
C ASP A 782 -1.99 -25.27 42.87
N GLY A 783 -1.59 -26.11 41.91
CA GLY A 783 -2.29 -27.37 41.61
C GLY A 783 -3.64 -27.17 40.90
N VAL A 784 -4.02 -25.93 40.58
CA VAL A 784 -5.26 -25.63 39.89
C VAL A 784 -5.10 -25.86 38.39
N PRO A 785 -6.02 -26.59 37.74
CA PRO A 785 -5.99 -26.78 36.31
C PRO A 785 -6.24 -25.45 35.55
N PHE A 786 -5.55 -25.31 34.44
CA PHE A 786 -5.75 -24.16 33.58
C PHE A 786 -5.72 -24.52 32.09
N VAL A 787 -6.36 -23.66 31.30
CA VAL A 787 -6.27 -23.65 29.83
C VAL A 787 -6.01 -22.21 29.37
N THR A 788 -5.07 -22.03 28.48
CA THR A 788 -4.74 -20.72 27.89
C THR A 788 -4.80 -20.81 26.38
N LEU A 789 -5.46 -19.83 25.75
CA LEU A 789 -5.47 -19.60 24.32
C LEU A 789 -4.69 -18.32 24.02
N TYR A 790 -3.72 -18.39 23.13
CA TYR A 790 -2.99 -17.25 22.58
C TYR A 790 -3.43 -17.03 21.13
N SER A 791 -3.66 -15.77 20.74
CA SER A 791 -4.15 -15.44 19.41
C SER A 791 -3.87 -14.00 19.03
N GLY A 792 -3.96 -13.71 17.73
CA GLY A 792 -3.93 -12.36 17.21
C GLY A 792 -2.55 -11.74 17.25
N VAL A 793 -1.50 -12.50 16.93
CA VAL A 793 -0.14 -11.95 16.76
C VAL A 793 -0.16 -10.81 15.75
N ARG A 794 0.39 -9.66 16.13
CA ARG A 794 0.49 -8.44 15.30
C ARG A 794 1.88 -7.85 15.43
N ALA A 795 2.47 -7.45 14.29
CA ALA A 795 3.68 -6.64 14.29
C ALA A 795 3.33 -5.20 14.69
N GLN A 796 4.10 -4.61 15.59
CA GLN A 796 3.94 -3.25 16.09
C GLN A 796 5.24 -2.47 15.86
N GLY A 797 5.15 -1.17 15.50
CA GLY A 797 6.30 -0.28 15.36
C GLY A 797 6.68 0.08 13.92
N ALA A 798 7.60 1.04 13.76
CA ALA A 798 7.95 1.68 12.49
C ALA A 798 8.60 0.78 11.43
N HIS A 799 8.96 -0.46 11.75
CA HIS A 799 9.73 -1.33 10.86
C HIS A 799 9.14 -2.75 10.86
N GLY A 800 8.28 -3.01 9.89
CA GLY A 800 7.48 -4.23 9.79
C GLY A 800 8.21 -5.53 9.40
N HIS A 801 9.36 -5.86 10.00
CA HIS A 801 10.10 -7.09 9.67
C HIS A 801 9.84 -8.32 10.55
N LEU A 802 8.94 -8.25 11.53
CA LEU A 802 8.60 -9.43 12.35
C LEU A 802 7.48 -10.30 11.79
N GLY A 803 6.82 -9.87 10.70
CA GLY A 803 5.66 -10.59 10.12
C GLY A 803 5.97 -11.71 9.14
N SER A 804 7.15 -11.77 8.53
CA SER A 804 7.45 -12.76 7.49
C SER A 804 8.26 -13.96 7.94
N GLN A 805 8.96 -13.88 9.06
CA GLN A 805 9.75 -15.01 9.57
C GLN A 805 9.00 -15.96 10.51
N GLY A 806 7.79 -15.60 10.95
CA GLY A 806 6.94 -16.48 11.77
C GLY A 806 6.06 -17.44 10.97
N GLN A 807 6.02 -17.36 9.64
CA GLN A 807 5.20 -18.23 8.79
C GLN A 807 5.95 -19.39 8.13
N GLU A 808 7.26 -19.42 8.20
CA GLU A 808 8.07 -20.54 7.70
C GLU A 808 8.70 -21.41 8.82
N ARG A 809 8.13 -21.43 10.02
CA ARG A 809 8.57 -22.32 11.08
C ARG A 809 7.44 -23.20 11.59
#